data_ebf7fbb879ecd6e4b4338f22dbf69cbc
#
_entry.id   ebf7fbb879ecd6e4b4338f22dbf69cbc
#
_cell.length_a   1.000
_cell.length_b   1.000
_cell.length_c   1.000
_cell.angle_alpha   90.00
_cell.angle_beta   90.00
_cell.angle_gamma   90.00
#
_symmetry.space_group_name_H-M   'P 1'
#
loop_
_entity.id
_entity.type
_entity.pdbx_description
1 polymer ?
#
loop_
_entity_poly.entity_id
_entity_poly.type
_entity_poly.pdbx_seq_one_letter_code
_entity_poly.pdbx_strand_id
1 'polypeptide(L)'
;MQLGLKDQHPYPRKTAALGALKIHDFAPDALAETEILSDLRAMLVSDRDVSVVSNCLVVLRELDGEAAIATKRNVYGLINRIKDFSEWSQATILEVVACYTPEDRTETFDIMNALEDRLQHANSAVVLATVKVFLKVTLPMADVHQQVFERLKAPLLTLAAAGSAEPAYAVWAHLHLLVTRAPPLFSLDFKSFFCRASDPPAVKRLKIEMLTAVADVGNTYDIVTELSEYVTDVDAAIARESVRAVGRVALDGDQSVEGIVDRLLQFVDHGADYVTAETLIAIKDIVRKHPRYANECISAIAGMEAEIIAEPAARAALVWLYGEFGDAIPEAPYAIESLLLAFEEEEAEEVRLELLTAAMKLFFKRPPEVRAMLGAALAAGVVDANPDVRDRAMMYARVLRADPGAARRVVAGDKESVANFSDDQARLGEKHAERIFEEFNTLSVLYRKPSDLFVSDAGKGGAAGSGRSAASASPAENDFAGAAAGGGALPGDSLIDLSEDDGAAAGGDSGPTATSSAAAIDDLLGGDGMGRGGGGGGGSGANLLDLLDVPMSAAAPSASAPPRLELATHPVMDAATFQQLWGVYPPTPGCAGGPMTLTLGAGAANALPTPQPLSAHLAARGFAAMASGGAPPALKFFFYAAARDGRGTFLVEATVNPAARSGAVTMKTDADPARGAAAESLLAAAFSLFAA
;
A
#
# COMPACT_ATOMS: atom_id res chain seq x y z
N MET A 1 -8.95 48.60 26.51
CA MET A 1 -9.12 47.15 26.68
C MET A 1 -8.92 46.69 28.12
N GLN A 2 -7.85 46.98 28.83
CA GLN A 2 -7.61 46.56 30.23
C GLN A 2 -8.76 46.92 31.20
N LEU A 3 -9.36 48.13 31.06
CA LEU A 3 -10.55 48.51 31.84
C LEU A 3 -11.75 47.60 31.52
N GLY A 4 -11.93 47.23 30.23
CA GLY A 4 -13.02 46.34 29.83
C GLY A 4 -12.88 44.92 30.36
N LEU A 5 -11.64 44.37 30.49
CA LEU A 5 -11.37 43.06 31.07
C LEU A 5 -11.70 43.01 32.57
N LYS A 6 -11.65 44.15 33.27
CA LYS A 6 -11.93 44.27 34.71
C LYS A 6 -13.34 44.79 35.01
N ASP A 7 -14.22 44.90 34.01
CA ASP A 7 -15.59 45.35 34.18
C ASP A 7 -16.42 44.35 35.01
N GLN A 8 -17.38 44.90 35.79
CA GLN A 8 -18.26 44.04 36.59
C GLN A 8 -19.23 43.22 35.75
N HIS A 9 -19.65 43.74 34.59
CA HIS A 9 -20.57 43.08 33.71
C HIS A 9 -19.81 42.14 32.72
N PRO A 10 -20.30 40.93 32.43
CA PRO A 10 -19.60 39.96 31.56
C PRO A 10 -19.52 40.45 30.10
N TYR A 11 -20.45 41.23 29.57
CA TYR A 11 -20.46 41.67 28.21
C TYR A 11 -19.22 42.51 27.80
N PRO A 12 -18.82 43.56 28.55
CA PRO A 12 -17.55 44.23 28.27
C PRO A 12 -16.34 43.31 28.38
N ARG A 13 -16.30 42.40 29.37
CA ARG A 13 -15.19 41.49 29.55
C ARG A 13 -15.00 40.55 28.32
N LYS A 14 -16.10 39.90 27.86
CA LYS A 14 -16.01 39.01 26.70
C LYS A 14 -15.65 39.74 25.42
N THR A 15 -16.13 40.98 25.24
CA THR A 15 -15.82 41.78 24.04
C THR A 15 -14.37 42.28 24.09
N ALA A 16 -13.90 42.69 25.27
CA ALA A 16 -12.52 43.08 25.48
C ALA A 16 -11.56 41.92 25.23
N ALA A 17 -11.92 40.70 25.66
CA ALA A 17 -11.12 39.49 25.37
C ALA A 17 -10.91 39.30 23.89
N LEU A 18 -11.98 39.29 23.06
CA LEU A 18 -11.85 39.18 21.58
C LEU A 18 -11.07 40.33 20.95
N GLY A 19 -11.13 41.53 21.55
CA GLY A 19 -10.35 42.66 21.08
C GLY A 19 -8.83 42.45 21.14
N ALA A 20 -8.33 41.51 21.95
CA ALA A 20 -6.92 41.19 22.04
C ALA A 20 -6.38 40.60 20.72
N LEU A 21 -7.17 39.80 20.01
CA LEU A 21 -6.78 39.29 18.66
C LEU A 21 -6.54 40.43 17.66
N LYS A 22 -7.46 41.41 17.67
CA LYS A 22 -7.32 42.57 16.78
C LYS A 22 -6.07 43.41 17.08
N ILE A 23 -5.74 43.57 18.39
CA ILE A 23 -4.49 44.24 18.75
C ILE A 23 -3.29 43.46 18.33
N HIS A 24 -3.31 42.13 18.49
CA HIS A 24 -2.21 41.25 18.03
C HIS A 24 -1.96 41.41 16.52
N ASP A 25 -3.03 41.46 15.71
CA ASP A 25 -2.91 41.57 14.24
C ASP A 25 -2.31 42.92 13.81
N PHE A 26 -2.65 44.00 14.50
CA PHE A 26 -2.20 45.35 14.12
C PHE A 26 -0.95 45.82 14.87
N ALA A 27 -0.72 45.39 16.09
CA ALA A 27 0.35 45.83 16.97
C ALA A 27 0.75 44.74 17.96
N PRO A 28 1.41 43.68 17.55
CA PRO A 28 1.75 42.54 18.45
C PRO A 28 2.63 42.96 19.61
N ASP A 29 3.57 43.91 19.38
CA ASP A 29 4.47 44.42 20.42
C ASP A 29 3.69 45.13 21.56
N ALA A 30 2.66 45.91 21.20
CA ALA A 30 1.81 46.57 22.18
C ALA A 30 1.03 45.59 23.06
N LEU A 31 0.69 44.41 22.52
CA LEU A 31 0.07 43.34 23.32
C LEU A 31 1.06 42.70 24.29
N ALA A 32 2.29 42.46 23.83
CA ALA A 32 3.35 41.85 24.61
C ALA A 32 3.84 42.73 25.76
N GLU A 33 3.83 44.06 25.58
CA GLU A 33 4.22 45.07 26.63
C GLU A 33 3.17 45.27 27.72
N THR A 34 1.97 44.69 27.58
CA THR A 34 0.85 44.88 28.51
C THR A 34 0.55 43.63 29.32
N GLU A 35 -0.17 43.80 30.45
CA GLU A 35 -0.65 42.66 31.28
C GLU A 35 -1.87 41.94 30.67
N ILE A 36 -2.32 42.27 29.47
CA ILE A 36 -3.55 41.75 28.87
C ILE A 36 -3.51 40.23 28.75
N LEU A 37 -2.40 39.63 28.29
CA LEU A 37 -2.27 38.18 28.18
C LEU A 37 -2.30 37.49 29.54
N SER A 38 -1.70 38.07 30.58
CA SER A 38 -1.74 37.54 31.92
C SER A 38 -3.14 37.62 32.51
N ASP A 39 -3.86 38.73 32.28
CA ASP A 39 -5.25 38.91 32.67
C ASP A 39 -6.16 37.86 31.97
N LEU A 40 -5.99 37.61 30.66
CA LEU A 40 -6.76 36.59 29.93
C LEU A 40 -6.50 35.17 30.46
N ARG A 41 -5.24 34.81 30.72
CA ARG A 41 -4.88 33.51 31.33
C ARG A 41 -5.47 33.36 32.74
N ALA A 42 -5.53 34.42 33.53
CA ALA A 42 -6.18 34.40 34.83
C ALA A 42 -7.71 34.26 34.70
N MET A 43 -8.33 34.97 33.77
CA MET A 43 -9.78 34.92 33.51
C MET A 43 -10.25 33.57 33.01
N LEU A 44 -9.43 32.86 32.23
CA LEU A 44 -9.72 31.50 31.72
C LEU A 44 -10.12 30.54 32.87
N VAL A 45 -9.52 30.70 34.06
CA VAL A 45 -9.75 29.83 35.22
C VAL A 45 -10.71 30.45 36.21
N SER A 46 -10.66 31.76 36.38
CA SER A 46 -11.33 32.45 37.51
C SER A 46 -12.67 33.10 37.16
N ASP A 47 -12.97 33.37 35.89
CA ASP A 47 -14.21 34.03 35.50
C ASP A 47 -15.42 33.11 35.71
N ARG A 48 -16.51 33.71 36.25
CA ARG A 48 -17.76 32.99 36.53
C ARG A 48 -18.60 32.80 35.25
N ASP A 49 -18.50 33.73 34.31
CA ASP A 49 -19.30 33.72 33.11
C ASP A 49 -18.65 32.83 32.01
N VAL A 50 -19.37 31.80 31.60
CA VAL A 50 -18.89 30.83 30.64
C VAL A 50 -18.62 31.44 29.26
N SER A 51 -19.31 32.52 28.86
CA SER A 51 -19.06 33.17 27.56
C SER A 51 -17.78 33.99 27.59
N VAL A 52 -17.38 34.54 28.75
CA VAL A 52 -16.08 35.18 28.93
C VAL A 52 -14.96 34.15 28.86
N VAL A 53 -15.11 33.05 29.57
CA VAL A 53 -14.13 31.94 29.54
C VAL A 53 -13.95 31.37 28.14
N SER A 54 -15.07 31.19 27.40
CA SER A 54 -15.01 30.72 26.00
C SER A 54 -14.23 31.68 25.11
N ASN A 55 -14.46 32.98 25.23
CA ASN A 55 -13.74 33.97 24.43
C ASN A 55 -12.25 34.04 24.82
N CYS A 56 -11.92 33.96 26.10
CA CYS A 56 -10.54 33.87 26.58
C CYS A 56 -9.84 32.61 26.01
N LEU A 57 -10.53 31.47 26.00
CA LEU A 57 -10.02 30.23 25.46
C LEU A 57 -9.69 30.36 23.96
N VAL A 58 -10.62 30.88 23.15
CA VAL A 58 -10.43 31.09 21.71
C VAL A 58 -9.24 32.04 21.47
N VAL A 59 -9.16 33.13 22.18
CA VAL A 59 -8.07 34.12 22.04
C VAL A 59 -6.71 33.49 22.38
N LEU A 60 -6.63 32.83 23.52
CA LEU A 60 -5.37 32.22 23.96
C LEU A 60 -4.96 31.09 23.02
N ARG A 61 -5.92 30.34 22.48
CA ARG A 61 -5.63 29.29 21.47
C ARG A 61 -4.94 29.86 20.24
N GLU A 62 -5.40 31.00 19.74
CA GLU A 62 -4.79 31.66 18.58
C GLU A 62 -3.42 32.28 18.90
N LEU A 63 -3.24 32.83 20.11
CA LEU A 63 -2.03 33.55 20.52
C LEU A 63 -0.93 32.62 21.07
N ASP A 64 -1.28 31.72 21.97
CA ASP A 64 -0.33 30.87 22.69
C ASP A 64 -0.26 29.45 22.10
N GLY A 65 -1.28 29.03 21.35
CA GLY A 65 -1.46 27.66 20.87
C GLY A 65 -2.09 26.72 21.88
N GLU A 66 -2.70 25.64 21.39
CA GLU A 66 -3.45 24.68 22.20
C GLU A 66 -2.58 24.01 23.30
N ALA A 67 -1.37 23.59 22.93
CA ALA A 67 -0.45 22.91 23.84
C ALA A 67 0.00 23.76 25.03
N ALA A 68 0.19 25.07 24.83
CA ALA A 68 0.60 25.98 25.88
C ALA A 68 -0.51 26.22 26.92
N ILE A 69 -1.79 26.15 26.52
CA ILE A 69 -2.95 26.31 27.38
C ILE A 69 -3.28 25.01 28.11
N ALA A 70 -2.94 23.85 27.56
CA ALA A 70 -3.29 22.53 28.09
C ALA A 70 -2.51 22.19 29.36
N THR A 71 -2.65 23.02 30.41
CA THR A 71 -2.08 22.77 31.73
C THR A 71 -3.10 22.06 32.63
N LYS A 72 -2.62 21.26 33.59
CA LYS A 72 -3.48 20.54 34.55
C LYS A 72 -4.57 21.43 35.16
N ARG A 73 -4.19 22.62 35.63
CA ARG A 73 -5.12 23.58 36.23
C ARG A 73 -6.23 24.02 35.26
N ASN A 74 -5.87 24.35 34.04
CA ASN A 74 -6.81 24.81 33.01
C ASN A 74 -7.74 23.67 32.58
N VAL A 75 -7.18 22.49 32.34
CA VAL A 75 -7.92 21.30 31.89
C VAL A 75 -8.99 20.93 32.93
N TYR A 76 -8.62 20.76 34.21
CA TYR A 76 -9.59 20.43 35.25
C TYR A 76 -10.61 21.55 35.49
N GLY A 77 -10.19 22.83 35.41
CA GLY A 77 -11.08 23.98 35.53
C GLY A 77 -12.16 24.01 34.42
N LEU A 78 -11.79 23.62 33.18
CA LEU A 78 -12.70 23.60 32.06
C LEU A 78 -13.59 22.34 32.06
N ILE A 79 -13.02 21.15 32.31
CA ILE A 79 -13.76 19.87 32.31
C ILE A 79 -14.85 19.87 33.39
N ASN A 80 -14.57 20.36 34.60
CA ASN A 80 -15.53 20.38 35.72
C ASN A 80 -16.76 21.24 35.41
N ARG A 81 -16.65 22.19 34.50
CA ARG A 81 -17.73 23.09 34.08
C ARG A 81 -18.22 22.83 32.65
N ILE A 82 -17.78 21.75 31.99
CA ILE A 82 -18.02 21.53 30.56
C ILE A 82 -19.51 21.57 30.19
N LYS A 83 -20.39 21.15 31.09
CA LYS A 83 -21.84 21.13 30.89
C LYS A 83 -22.47 22.52 30.80
N ASP A 84 -21.83 23.53 31.34
CA ASP A 84 -22.32 24.90 31.35
C ASP A 84 -22.05 25.64 30.05
N PHE A 85 -21.11 25.11 29.22
CA PHE A 85 -20.70 25.72 27.97
C PHE A 85 -21.61 25.35 26.81
N SER A 86 -21.66 26.23 25.79
CA SER A 86 -22.31 25.90 24.52
C SER A 86 -21.59 24.75 23.80
N GLU A 87 -22.27 24.06 22.92
CA GLU A 87 -21.70 22.93 22.14
C GLU A 87 -20.43 23.30 21.40
N TRP A 88 -20.37 24.51 20.81
CA TRP A 88 -19.20 25.06 20.15
C TRP A 88 -18.00 25.20 21.10
N SER A 89 -18.27 25.76 22.27
CA SER A 89 -17.25 25.92 23.30
C SER A 89 -16.80 24.59 23.88
N GLN A 90 -17.72 23.63 24.04
CA GLN A 90 -17.38 22.26 24.47
C GLN A 90 -16.41 21.59 23.49
N ALA A 91 -16.68 21.68 22.18
CA ALA A 91 -15.78 21.14 21.15
C ALA A 91 -14.38 21.79 21.23
N THR A 92 -14.32 23.12 21.39
CA THR A 92 -13.04 23.84 21.52
C THR A 92 -12.29 23.47 22.81
N ILE A 93 -13.00 23.30 23.94
CA ILE A 93 -12.40 22.82 25.17
C ILE A 93 -11.80 21.45 25.03
N LEU A 94 -12.52 20.52 24.37
CA LEU A 94 -12.09 19.15 24.18
C LEU A 94 -10.86 19.08 23.27
N GLU A 95 -10.73 19.96 22.25
CA GLU A 95 -9.50 20.04 21.43
C GLU A 95 -8.28 20.42 22.29
N VAL A 96 -8.42 21.40 23.19
CA VAL A 96 -7.34 21.77 24.13
C VAL A 96 -7.04 20.63 25.10
N VAL A 97 -8.07 19.95 25.63
CA VAL A 97 -7.89 18.78 26.51
C VAL A 97 -7.15 17.66 25.81
N ALA A 98 -7.39 17.46 24.51
CA ALA A 98 -6.68 16.46 23.70
C ALA A 98 -5.16 16.72 23.55
N CYS A 99 -4.72 17.96 23.80
CA CYS A 99 -3.30 18.32 23.82
C CYS A 99 -2.64 18.10 25.20
N TYR A 100 -3.42 17.77 26.21
CA TYR A 100 -2.91 17.52 27.56
C TYR A 100 -2.42 16.08 27.71
N THR A 101 -1.22 15.92 28.29
CA THR A 101 -0.67 14.60 28.62
C THR A 101 -0.82 14.36 30.12
N PRO A 102 -1.66 13.40 30.56
CA PRO A 102 -1.80 13.03 31.97
C PRO A 102 -0.48 12.54 32.60
N GLU A 103 -0.23 12.86 33.86
CA GLU A 103 0.97 12.44 34.56
C GLU A 103 0.95 10.96 34.96
N ASP A 104 -0.24 10.43 35.27
CA ASP A 104 -0.42 9.06 35.70
C ASP A 104 -1.73 8.43 35.17
N ARG A 105 -1.86 7.12 35.41
CA ARG A 105 -3.02 6.32 34.99
C ARG A 105 -4.31 6.76 35.70
N THR A 106 -4.22 7.20 36.94
CA THR A 106 -5.38 7.64 37.73
C THR A 106 -5.95 8.91 37.12
N GLU A 107 -5.10 9.87 36.79
CA GLU A 107 -5.48 11.09 36.12
C GLU A 107 -6.15 10.85 34.76
N THR A 108 -5.65 9.89 33.98
CA THR A 108 -6.28 9.49 32.73
C THR A 108 -7.72 9.03 32.96
N PHE A 109 -7.96 8.17 33.96
CA PHE A 109 -9.31 7.70 34.28
C PHE A 109 -10.20 8.80 34.81
N ASP A 110 -9.67 9.74 35.61
CA ASP A 110 -10.43 10.88 36.13
C ASP A 110 -10.95 11.77 35.00
N ILE A 111 -10.09 12.07 34.00
CA ILE A 111 -10.47 12.82 32.81
C ILE A 111 -11.53 12.06 32.00
N MET A 112 -11.34 10.78 31.77
CA MET A 112 -12.29 9.95 31.01
C MET A 112 -13.65 9.90 31.74
N ASN A 113 -13.68 9.68 33.02
CA ASN A 113 -14.92 9.62 33.81
C ASN A 113 -15.67 10.96 33.81
N ALA A 114 -14.96 12.08 33.90
CA ALA A 114 -15.56 13.41 33.85
C ALA A 114 -16.20 13.75 32.48
N LEU A 115 -15.66 13.14 31.40
CA LEU A 115 -16.11 13.36 30.02
C LEU A 115 -17.06 12.28 29.47
N GLU A 116 -17.31 11.21 30.21
CA GLU A 116 -18.08 10.06 29.70
C GLU A 116 -19.48 10.44 29.21
N ASP A 117 -20.19 11.29 29.92
CA ASP A 117 -21.50 11.77 29.49
C ASP A 117 -21.47 12.49 28.14
N ARG A 118 -20.30 12.98 27.70
CA ARG A 118 -20.17 13.68 26.41
C ARG A 118 -20.16 12.70 25.20
N LEU A 119 -19.85 11.42 25.41
CA LEU A 119 -19.98 10.40 24.39
C LEU A 119 -21.43 10.15 23.95
N GLN A 120 -22.40 10.51 24.79
CA GLN A 120 -23.84 10.38 24.47
C GLN A 120 -24.48 11.71 24.10
N HIS A 121 -23.67 12.71 23.75
CA HIS A 121 -24.17 14.02 23.37
C HIS A 121 -24.85 14.00 22.01
N ALA A 122 -25.92 14.79 21.84
CA ALA A 122 -26.64 14.85 20.55
C ALA A 122 -25.84 15.46 19.39
N ASN A 123 -24.87 16.33 19.72
CA ASN A 123 -24.04 17.00 18.72
C ASN A 123 -22.80 16.16 18.38
N SER A 124 -22.64 15.82 17.09
CA SER A 124 -21.53 15.00 16.59
C SER A 124 -20.14 15.61 16.84
N ALA A 125 -20.01 16.94 16.79
CA ALA A 125 -18.74 17.61 17.04
C ALA A 125 -18.25 17.40 18.48
N VAL A 126 -19.16 17.44 19.45
CA VAL A 126 -18.82 17.19 20.87
C VAL A 126 -18.42 15.72 21.07
N VAL A 127 -19.17 14.79 20.46
CA VAL A 127 -18.85 13.35 20.56
C VAL A 127 -17.49 13.05 19.93
N LEU A 128 -17.24 13.49 18.68
CA LEU A 128 -15.98 13.23 17.99
C LEU A 128 -14.76 13.88 18.70
N ALA A 129 -14.94 15.09 19.25
CA ALA A 129 -13.89 15.72 20.05
C ALA A 129 -13.63 14.93 21.35
N THR A 130 -14.67 14.37 21.99
CA THR A 130 -14.50 13.50 23.17
C THR A 130 -13.80 12.20 22.82
N VAL A 131 -14.15 11.59 21.69
CA VAL A 131 -13.46 10.41 21.15
C VAL A 131 -11.97 10.70 20.94
N LYS A 132 -11.63 11.86 20.35
CA LYS A 132 -10.23 12.30 20.18
C LYS A 132 -9.49 12.37 21.52
N VAL A 133 -10.10 12.95 22.55
CA VAL A 133 -9.51 13.00 23.90
C VAL A 133 -9.24 11.59 24.40
N PHE A 134 -10.24 10.70 24.36
CA PHE A 134 -10.09 9.33 24.87
C PHE A 134 -8.98 8.57 24.16
N LEU A 135 -8.93 8.66 22.83
CA LEU A 135 -7.88 8.01 22.05
C LEU A 135 -6.49 8.55 22.38
N LYS A 136 -6.33 9.88 22.49
CA LYS A 136 -5.03 10.50 22.77
C LYS A 136 -4.52 10.23 24.18
N VAL A 137 -5.37 10.37 25.21
CA VAL A 137 -4.93 10.16 26.59
C VAL A 137 -4.65 8.69 26.93
N THR A 138 -5.20 7.74 26.15
CA THR A 138 -4.98 6.30 26.35
C THR A 138 -3.94 5.69 25.40
N LEU A 139 -3.45 6.44 24.43
CA LEU A 139 -2.46 5.96 23.45
C LEU A 139 -1.23 5.29 24.09
N PRO A 140 -0.66 5.79 25.23
CA PRO A 140 0.47 5.14 25.89
C PRO A 140 0.13 3.82 26.60
N MET A 141 -1.16 3.50 26.76
CA MET A 141 -1.64 2.35 27.56
C MET A 141 -2.43 1.38 26.68
N ALA A 142 -1.74 0.44 26.02
CA ALA A 142 -2.34 -0.46 25.05
C ALA A 142 -3.56 -1.25 25.56
N ASP A 143 -3.53 -1.72 26.83
CA ASP A 143 -4.62 -2.45 27.48
C ASP A 143 -5.89 -1.61 27.64
N VAL A 144 -5.73 -0.35 28.04
CA VAL A 144 -6.85 0.60 28.21
C VAL A 144 -7.32 1.08 26.84
N HIS A 145 -6.39 1.34 25.93
CA HIS A 145 -6.69 1.83 24.58
C HIS A 145 -7.62 0.85 23.84
N GLN A 146 -7.36 -0.46 23.94
CA GLN A 146 -8.24 -1.47 23.39
C GLN A 146 -9.64 -1.44 23.99
N GLN A 147 -9.77 -1.30 25.33
CA GLN A 147 -11.06 -1.19 25.99
C GLN A 147 -11.83 0.09 25.59
N VAL A 148 -11.10 1.16 25.31
CA VAL A 148 -11.69 2.40 24.80
C VAL A 148 -12.35 2.20 23.44
N PHE A 149 -11.72 1.49 22.51
CA PHE A 149 -12.34 1.16 21.22
C PHE A 149 -13.69 0.45 21.40
N GLU A 150 -13.75 -0.55 22.28
CA GLU A 150 -15.01 -1.24 22.59
C GLU A 150 -16.10 -0.29 23.12
N ARG A 151 -15.71 0.68 23.96
CA ARG A 151 -16.63 1.64 24.57
C ARG A 151 -17.13 2.70 23.59
N LEU A 152 -16.33 3.03 22.57
CA LEU A 152 -16.66 4.03 21.55
C LEU A 152 -17.63 3.54 20.48
N LYS A 153 -17.73 2.22 20.26
CA LYS A 153 -18.57 1.62 19.20
C LYS A 153 -20.02 2.07 19.26
N ALA A 154 -20.71 1.80 20.35
CA ALA A 154 -22.15 2.06 20.48
C ALA A 154 -22.51 3.54 20.33
N PRO A 155 -21.82 4.51 20.98
CA PRO A 155 -22.03 5.93 20.75
C PRO A 155 -21.87 6.35 19.29
N LEU A 156 -20.78 5.92 18.63
CA LEU A 156 -20.50 6.28 17.25
C LEU A 156 -21.52 5.68 16.27
N LEU A 157 -21.88 4.40 16.42
CA LEU A 157 -22.91 3.75 15.58
C LEU A 157 -24.29 4.40 15.75
N THR A 158 -24.66 4.77 16.97
CA THR A 158 -25.93 5.48 17.25
C THR A 158 -25.94 6.84 16.56
N LEU A 159 -24.84 7.58 16.68
CA LEU A 159 -24.69 8.90 16.08
C LEU A 159 -24.68 8.85 14.55
N ALA A 160 -24.00 7.87 13.96
CA ALA A 160 -23.96 7.64 12.53
C ALA A 160 -25.34 7.28 11.94
N ALA A 161 -26.20 6.62 12.74
CA ALA A 161 -27.55 6.24 12.32
C ALA A 161 -28.58 7.36 12.43
N ALA A 162 -28.35 8.36 13.28
CA ALA A 162 -29.33 9.39 13.64
C ALA A 162 -29.17 10.73 12.92
N GLY A 163 -28.01 10.96 12.25
CA GLY A 163 -27.65 12.25 11.66
C GLY A 163 -28.28 12.53 10.29
N SER A 164 -28.29 13.79 9.86
CA SER A 164 -28.43 14.16 8.44
C SER A 164 -27.23 13.66 7.65
N ALA A 165 -27.30 13.70 6.31
CA ALA A 165 -26.31 13.06 5.43
C ALA A 165 -24.86 13.50 5.68
N GLU A 166 -24.63 14.81 5.88
CA GLU A 166 -23.28 15.37 6.05
C GLU A 166 -22.64 15.01 7.41
N PRO A 167 -23.30 15.24 8.56
CA PRO A 167 -22.79 14.78 9.85
C PRO A 167 -22.65 13.26 9.92
N ALA A 168 -23.57 12.50 9.32
CA ALA A 168 -23.46 11.04 9.24
C ALA A 168 -22.19 10.61 8.49
N TYR A 169 -21.90 11.23 7.34
CA TYR A 169 -20.67 10.97 6.61
C TYR A 169 -19.42 11.23 7.46
N ALA A 170 -19.39 12.36 8.17
CA ALA A 170 -18.26 12.68 9.05
C ALA A 170 -18.05 11.59 10.12
N VAL A 171 -19.14 11.14 10.77
CA VAL A 171 -19.05 10.08 11.79
C VAL A 171 -18.61 8.75 11.16
N TRP A 172 -19.18 8.39 9.99
CA TRP A 172 -18.77 7.17 9.27
C TRP A 172 -17.30 7.20 8.85
N ALA A 173 -16.79 8.36 8.41
CA ALA A 173 -15.37 8.51 8.06
C ALA A 173 -14.43 8.30 9.27
N HIS A 174 -14.80 8.83 10.44
CA HIS A 174 -14.06 8.60 11.69
C HIS A 174 -14.15 7.14 12.14
N LEU A 175 -15.34 6.54 12.05
CA LEU A 175 -15.53 5.12 12.37
C LEU A 175 -14.74 4.21 11.43
N HIS A 176 -14.72 4.52 10.13
CA HIS A 176 -13.90 3.81 9.14
C HIS A 176 -12.41 3.81 9.53
N LEU A 177 -11.88 4.96 9.95
CA LEU A 177 -10.49 5.05 10.42
C LEU A 177 -10.22 4.16 11.64
N LEU A 178 -11.18 4.08 12.59
CA LEU A 178 -11.06 3.21 13.76
C LEU A 178 -11.16 1.72 13.40
N VAL A 179 -12.07 1.37 12.51
CA VAL A 179 -12.28 0.00 12.04
C VAL A 179 -11.07 -0.51 11.29
N THR A 180 -10.53 0.27 10.36
CA THR A 180 -9.32 -0.11 9.61
C THR A 180 -8.07 -0.23 10.49
N ARG A 181 -7.99 0.53 11.58
CA ARG A 181 -6.88 0.44 12.53
C ARG A 181 -6.97 -0.79 13.43
N ALA A 182 -8.15 -1.21 13.82
CA ALA A 182 -8.37 -2.32 14.76
C ALA A 182 -9.53 -3.23 14.31
N PRO A 183 -9.43 -3.87 13.12
CA PRO A 183 -10.54 -4.65 12.56
C PRO A 183 -11.09 -5.75 13.50
N PRO A 184 -10.25 -6.51 14.24
CA PRO A 184 -10.77 -7.59 15.09
C PRO A 184 -11.72 -7.12 16.18
N LEU A 185 -11.61 -5.86 16.63
CA LEU A 185 -12.50 -5.33 17.66
C LEU A 185 -13.92 -5.08 17.14
N PHE A 186 -14.09 -4.93 15.83
CA PHE A 186 -15.36 -4.62 15.17
C PHE A 186 -15.97 -5.81 14.41
N SER A 187 -15.28 -6.95 14.37
CA SER A 187 -15.71 -8.11 13.58
C SER A 187 -17.06 -8.69 14.02
N LEU A 188 -17.44 -8.58 15.28
CA LEU A 188 -18.74 -9.03 15.77
C LEU A 188 -19.88 -8.06 15.40
N ASP A 189 -19.56 -6.80 15.14
CA ASP A 189 -20.53 -5.75 14.84
C ASP A 189 -20.75 -5.53 13.33
N PHE A 190 -20.21 -6.40 12.47
CA PHE A 190 -20.18 -6.27 11.02
C PHE A 190 -21.55 -5.95 10.39
N LYS A 191 -22.66 -6.50 10.94
CA LYS A 191 -24.02 -6.23 10.48
C LYS A 191 -24.45 -4.75 10.59
N SER A 192 -23.79 -4.00 11.48
CA SER A 192 -24.02 -2.56 11.62
C SER A 192 -23.45 -1.76 10.44
N PHE A 193 -22.55 -2.36 9.67
CA PHE A 193 -21.95 -1.77 8.48
C PHE A 193 -22.69 -2.11 7.18
N PHE A 194 -23.79 -2.86 7.23
CA PHE A 194 -24.59 -3.14 6.06
C PHE A 194 -25.16 -1.84 5.47
N CYS A 195 -25.13 -1.74 4.13
CA CYS A 195 -25.62 -0.55 3.44
C CYS A 195 -27.14 -0.53 3.43
N ARG A 196 -27.71 0.65 3.70
CA ARG A 196 -29.13 0.88 3.56
C ARG A 196 -29.42 1.47 2.18
N ALA A 197 -30.59 1.23 1.63
CA ALA A 197 -31.00 1.83 0.36
C ALA A 197 -30.97 3.37 0.40
N SER A 198 -31.21 3.97 1.57
CA SER A 198 -31.20 5.42 1.81
C SER A 198 -29.80 6.01 2.00
N ASP A 199 -28.76 5.19 2.14
CA ASP A 199 -27.42 5.70 2.38
C ASP A 199 -26.85 6.39 1.14
N PRO A 200 -26.24 7.57 1.28
CA PRO A 200 -25.53 8.21 0.17
C PRO A 200 -24.38 7.34 -0.37
N PRO A 201 -24.04 7.43 -1.66
CA PRO A 201 -22.96 6.62 -2.26
C PRO A 201 -21.63 6.73 -1.51
N ALA A 202 -21.28 7.91 -1.01
CA ALA A 202 -20.06 8.11 -0.24
C ALA A 202 -20.06 7.30 1.07
N VAL A 203 -21.19 7.18 1.76
CA VAL A 203 -21.35 6.37 2.97
C VAL A 203 -21.33 4.87 2.62
N LYS A 204 -21.98 4.46 1.54
CA LYS A 204 -21.95 3.06 1.06
C LYS A 204 -20.51 2.60 0.82
N ARG A 205 -19.66 3.42 0.16
CA ARG A 205 -18.24 3.11 -0.07
C ARG A 205 -17.48 2.87 1.25
N LEU A 206 -17.64 3.78 2.23
CA LEU A 206 -17.00 3.60 3.54
C LEU A 206 -17.44 2.30 4.21
N LYS A 207 -18.73 1.97 4.14
CA LYS A 207 -19.28 0.75 4.72
C LYS A 207 -18.74 -0.52 4.02
N ILE A 208 -18.65 -0.52 2.69
CA ILE A 208 -18.07 -1.63 1.91
C ILE A 208 -16.60 -1.84 2.31
N GLU A 209 -15.82 -0.77 2.43
CA GLU A 209 -14.42 -0.85 2.88
C GLU A 209 -14.32 -1.39 4.32
N MET A 210 -15.22 -0.97 5.23
CA MET A 210 -15.26 -1.50 6.59
C MET A 210 -15.64 -2.98 6.62
N LEU A 211 -16.62 -3.41 5.82
CA LEU A 211 -17.01 -4.83 5.71
C LEU A 211 -15.82 -5.68 5.23
N THR A 212 -15.07 -5.18 4.24
CA THR A 212 -13.86 -5.84 3.75
C THR A 212 -12.80 -5.96 4.86
N ALA A 213 -12.60 -4.89 5.64
CA ALA A 213 -11.60 -4.86 6.69
C ALA A 213 -11.92 -5.76 7.89
N VAL A 214 -13.21 -5.94 8.24
CA VAL A 214 -13.63 -6.77 9.39
C VAL A 214 -13.93 -8.22 9.03
N ALA A 215 -13.75 -8.61 7.76
CA ALA A 215 -13.98 -9.97 7.31
C ALA A 215 -13.05 -10.94 8.03
N ASP A 216 -13.60 -11.95 8.66
CA ASP A 216 -12.90 -13.02 9.34
C ASP A 216 -13.55 -14.39 9.02
N VAL A 217 -12.94 -15.48 9.49
CA VAL A 217 -13.42 -16.85 9.22
C VAL A 217 -14.88 -17.05 9.66
N GLY A 218 -15.34 -16.34 10.69
CA GLY A 218 -16.68 -16.51 11.26
C GLY A 218 -17.78 -15.73 10.52
N ASN A 219 -17.44 -14.63 9.87
CA ASN A 219 -18.41 -13.71 9.27
C ASN A 219 -18.29 -13.57 7.74
N THR A 220 -17.24 -14.11 7.12
CA THR A 220 -16.96 -13.98 5.68
C THR A 220 -18.15 -14.39 4.82
N TYR A 221 -18.83 -15.48 5.13
CA TYR A 221 -20.00 -15.92 4.35
C TYR A 221 -21.13 -14.88 4.33
N ASP A 222 -21.48 -14.33 5.50
CA ASP A 222 -22.52 -13.33 5.64
C ASP A 222 -22.12 -12.03 4.90
N ILE A 223 -20.85 -11.60 5.05
CA ILE A 223 -20.30 -10.41 4.40
C ILE A 223 -20.33 -10.55 2.87
N VAL A 224 -19.82 -11.67 2.34
CA VAL A 224 -19.79 -11.93 0.89
C VAL A 224 -21.21 -12.02 0.32
N THR A 225 -22.14 -12.61 1.06
CA THR A 225 -23.55 -12.67 0.64
C THR A 225 -24.13 -11.26 0.54
N GLU A 226 -23.91 -10.42 1.53
CA GLU A 226 -24.38 -9.03 1.54
C GLU A 226 -23.72 -8.19 0.44
N LEU A 227 -22.39 -8.29 0.27
CA LEU A 227 -21.67 -7.60 -0.81
C LEU A 227 -22.19 -8.03 -2.20
N SER A 228 -22.60 -9.30 -2.35
CA SER A 228 -23.17 -9.80 -3.59
C SER A 228 -24.52 -9.13 -3.95
N GLU A 229 -25.32 -8.75 -2.95
CA GLU A 229 -26.53 -7.98 -3.18
C GLU A 229 -26.23 -6.57 -3.73
N TYR A 230 -25.12 -5.96 -3.31
CA TYR A 230 -24.72 -4.61 -3.77
C TYR A 230 -24.17 -4.60 -5.21
N VAL A 231 -23.81 -5.75 -5.78
CA VAL A 231 -23.42 -5.86 -7.19
C VAL A 231 -24.57 -5.43 -8.13
N THR A 232 -25.82 -5.51 -7.65
CA THR A 232 -27.01 -5.05 -8.38
C THR A 232 -27.42 -3.61 -8.05
N ASP A 233 -26.58 -2.84 -7.34
CA ASP A 233 -26.90 -1.44 -7.01
C ASP A 233 -27.05 -0.59 -8.29
N VAL A 234 -27.95 0.39 -8.24
CA VAL A 234 -28.19 1.32 -9.34
C VAL A 234 -26.95 2.15 -9.68
N ASP A 235 -26.10 2.43 -8.67
CA ASP A 235 -24.83 3.11 -8.88
C ASP A 235 -23.75 2.09 -9.30
N ALA A 236 -23.34 2.17 -10.56
CA ALA A 236 -22.30 1.31 -11.12
C ALA A 236 -20.96 1.39 -10.33
N ALA A 237 -20.65 2.53 -9.70
CA ALA A 237 -19.44 2.67 -8.90
C ALA A 237 -19.53 1.85 -7.60
N ILE A 238 -20.71 1.76 -6.98
CA ILE A 238 -20.95 0.91 -5.81
C ILE A 238 -20.90 -0.57 -6.20
N ALA A 239 -21.52 -0.94 -7.31
CA ALA A 239 -21.49 -2.30 -7.82
C ALA A 239 -20.05 -2.77 -8.08
N ARG A 240 -19.24 -1.96 -8.76
CA ARG A 240 -17.80 -2.23 -8.99
C ARG A 240 -17.02 -2.40 -7.68
N GLU A 241 -17.21 -1.46 -6.74
CA GLU A 241 -16.51 -1.52 -5.45
C GLU A 241 -16.91 -2.77 -4.65
N SER A 242 -18.17 -3.23 -4.78
CA SER A 242 -18.62 -4.46 -4.13
C SER A 242 -17.95 -5.70 -4.70
N VAL A 243 -17.79 -5.80 -6.03
CA VAL A 243 -17.03 -6.90 -6.66
C VAL A 243 -15.58 -6.87 -6.22
N ARG A 244 -14.94 -5.70 -6.19
CA ARG A 244 -13.57 -5.54 -5.68
C ARG A 244 -13.45 -5.99 -4.22
N ALA A 245 -14.44 -5.62 -3.40
CA ALA A 245 -14.48 -6.00 -1.99
C ALA A 245 -14.56 -7.53 -1.83
N VAL A 246 -15.42 -8.20 -2.60
CA VAL A 246 -15.50 -9.68 -2.62
C VAL A 246 -14.14 -10.29 -3.02
N GLY A 247 -13.51 -9.74 -4.06
CA GLY A 247 -12.15 -10.16 -4.48
C GLY A 247 -11.11 -9.99 -3.38
N ARG A 248 -11.10 -8.84 -2.68
CA ARG A 248 -10.16 -8.59 -1.55
C ARG A 248 -10.38 -9.55 -0.39
N VAL A 249 -11.63 -9.83 -0.02
CA VAL A 249 -11.95 -10.83 1.02
C VAL A 249 -11.39 -12.20 0.66
N ALA A 250 -11.44 -12.59 -0.63
CA ALA A 250 -10.83 -13.84 -1.09
C ALA A 250 -9.30 -13.81 -1.02
N LEU A 251 -8.70 -12.63 -1.24
CA LEU A 251 -7.24 -12.48 -1.16
C LEU A 251 -6.72 -12.45 0.28
N ASP A 252 -7.50 -11.94 1.23
CA ASP A 252 -7.09 -11.83 2.63
C ASP A 252 -7.33 -13.12 3.43
N GLY A 253 -8.33 -13.95 3.03
CA GLY A 253 -8.72 -15.18 3.71
C GLY A 253 -8.35 -16.45 2.94
N ASP A 254 -7.75 -17.44 3.63
CA ASP A 254 -7.38 -18.72 3.00
C ASP A 254 -8.49 -19.80 3.05
N GLN A 255 -9.45 -19.68 3.96
CA GLN A 255 -10.37 -20.78 4.31
C GLN A 255 -11.74 -20.73 3.59
N SER A 256 -12.16 -19.58 3.08
CA SER A 256 -13.48 -19.38 2.47
C SER A 256 -13.45 -19.11 0.98
N VAL A 257 -12.29 -19.30 0.34
CA VAL A 257 -12.03 -18.88 -1.05
C VAL A 257 -12.91 -19.62 -2.05
N GLU A 258 -13.20 -20.92 -1.85
CA GLU A 258 -14.02 -21.74 -2.76
C GLU A 258 -15.42 -21.11 -2.97
N GLY A 259 -16.14 -20.84 -1.90
CA GLY A 259 -17.47 -20.24 -1.99
C GLY A 259 -17.46 -18.80 -2.57
N ILE A 260 -16.34 -18.07 -2.41
CA ILE A 260 -16.18 -16.74 -3.00
C ILE A 260 -15.90 -16.87 -4.50
N VAL A 261 -15.08 -17.82 -4.93
CA VAL A 261 -14.82 -18.11 -6.35
C VAL A 261 -16.12 -18.47 -7.05
N ASP A 262 -16.93 -19.38 -6.48
CA ASP A 262 -18.25 -19.72 -7.03
C ASP A 262 -19.14 -18.50 -7.21
N ARG A 263 -19.10 -17.57 -6.27
CA ARG A 263 -19.88 -16.32 -6.33
C ARG A 263 -19.37 -15.39 -7.42
N LEU A 264 -18.04 -15.23 -7.55
CA LEU A 264 -17.43 -14.42 -8.62
C LEU A 264 -17.73 -15.01 -10.01
N LEU A 265 -17.72 -16.34 -10.15
CA LEU A 265 -18.09 -16.97 -11.42
C LEU A 265 -19.54 -16.68 -11.82
N GLN A 266 -20.47 -16.57 -10.85
CA GLN A 266 -21.84 -16.13 -11.11
C GLN A 266 -21.90 -14.67 -11.59
N PHE A 267 -20.96 -13.81 -11.17
CA PHE A 267 -20.89 -12.42 -11.61
C PHE A 267 -20.39 -12.26 -13.04
N VAL A 268 -19.62 -13.22 -13.56
CA VAL A 268 -19.20 -13.24 -14.98
C VAL A 268 -20.43 -13.23 -15.89
N ASP A 269 -21.47 -13.99 -15.54
CA ASP A 269 -22.71 -14.13 -16.32
C ASP A 269 -23.77 -13.07 -16.00
N HIS A 270 -23.46 -12.09 -15.17
CA HIS A 270 -24.44 -11.10 -14.67
C HIS A 270 -25.01 -10.19 -15.77
N GLY A 271 -24.34 -10.06 -16.92
CA GLY A 271 -24.79 -9.30 -18.07
C GLY A 271 -24.58 -7.78 -17.99
N ALA A 272 -23.90 -7.29 -16.97
CA ALA A 272 -23.46 -5.90 -16.87
C ALA A 272 -21.95 -5.81 -17.12
N ASP A 273 -21.52 -5.13 -18.19
CA ASP A 273 -20.13 -5.08 -18.64
C ASP A 273 -19.14 -4.68 -17.53
N TYR A 274 -19.51 -3.69 -16.72
CA TYR A 274 -18.67 -3.21 -15.63
C TYR A 274 -18.52 -4.22 -14.47
N VAL A 275 -19.53 -5.08 -14.25
CA VAL A 275 -19.45 -6.17 -13.25
C VAL A 275 -18.52 -7.26 -13.76
N THR A 276 -18.70 -7.67 -15.01
CA THR A 276 -17.86 -8.65 -15.68
C THR A 276 -16.39 -8.18 -15.70
N ALA A 277 -16.16 -6.90 -16.02
CA ALA A 277 -14.82 -6.31 -16.04
C ALA A 277 -14.11 -6.41 -14.68
N GLU A 278 -14.75 -5.96 -13.61
CA GLU A 278 -14.16 -6.05 -12.25
C GLU A 278 -14.01 -7.49 -11.78
N THR A 279 -14.91 -8.37 -12.18
CA THR A 279 -14.82 -9.81 -11.85
C THR A 279 -13.61 -10.46 -12.51
N LEU A 280 -13.30 -10.14 -13.77
CA LEU A 280 -12.11 -10.64 -14.46
C LEU A 280 -10.80 -10.20 -13.77
N ILE A 281 -10.73 -8.96 -13.30
CA ILE A 281 -9.60 -8.45 -12.55
C ILE A 281 -9.45 -9.22 -11.22
N ALA A 282 -10.55 -9.41 -10.49
CA ALA A 282 -10.56 -10.16 -9.24
C ALA A 282 -10.16 -11.64 -9.45
N ILE A 283 -10.69 -12.30 -10.48
CA ILE A 283 -10.34 -13.69 -10.83
C ILE A 283 -8.84 -13.81 -11.12
N LYS A 284 -8.28 -12.89 -11.93
CA LYS A 284 -6.84 -12.87 -12.23
C LYS A 284 -6.00 -12.84 -10.94
N ASP A 285 -6.36 -11.98 -9.99
CA ASP A 285 -5.60 -11.83 -8.76
C ASP A 285 -5.78 -13.02 -7.82
N ILE A 286 -6.98 -13.58 -7.74
CA ILE A 286 -7.26 -14.80 -6.94
C ILE A 286 -6.46 -15.98 -7.49
N VAL A 287 -6.45 -16.20 -8.80
CA VAL A 287 -5.71 -17.32 -9.42
C VAL A 287 -4.19 -17.16 -9.21
N ARG A 288 -3.67 -15.93 -9.18
CA ARG A 288 -2.26 -15.65 -8.85
C ARG A 288 -1.90 -15.99 -7.42
N LYS A 289 -2.82 -15.82 -6.47
CA LYS A 289 -2.62 -16.18 -5.06
C LYS A 289 -2.93 -17.64 -4.80
N HIS A 290 -4.02 -18.13 -5.37
CA HIS A 290 -4.57 -19.47 -5.14
C HIS A 290 -4.67 -20.26 -6.44
N PRO A 291 -3.54 -20.76 -7.02
CA PRO A 291 -3.53 -21.47 -8.31
C PRO A 291 -4.41 -22.71 -8.36
N ARG A 292 -4.82 -23.28 -7.21
CA ARG A 292 -5.70 -24.44 -7.10
C ARG A 292 -7.09 -24.25 -7.73
N TYR A 293 -7.57 -22.99 -7.78
CA TYR A 293 -8.87 -22.63 -8.38
C TYR A 293 -8.79 -22.27 -9.86
N ALA A 294 -7.58 -22.35 -10.46
CA ALA A 294 -7.38 -21.95 -11.85
C ALA A 294 -8.29 -22.71 -12.83
N ASN A 295 -8.47 -24.04 -12.65
CA ASN A 295 -9.27 -24.84 -13.57
C ASN A 295 -10.75 -24.43 -13.59
N GLU A 296 -11.32 -24.09 -12.44
CA GLU A 296 -12.72 -23.63 -12.33
C GLU A 296 -12.88 -22.26 -12.99
N CYS A 297 -11.98 -21.32 -12.69
CA CYS A 297 -11.97 -20.00 -13.30
C CYS A 297 -11.77 -20.05 -14.82
N ILE A 298 -10.84 -20.87 -15.30
CA ILE A 298 -10.55 -21.06 -16.73
C ILE A 298 -11.80 -21.57 -17.47
N SER A 299 -12.52 -22.52 -16.89
CA SER A 299 -13.73 -23.10 -17.53
C SER A 299 -14.82 -22.04 -17.76
N ALA A 300 -14.93 -21.05 -16.88
CA ALA A 300 -15.91 -19.98 -16.99
C ALA A 300 -15.53 -18.91 -18.03
N ILE A 301 -14.23 -18.67 -18.25
CA ILE A 301 -13.73 -17.61 -19.14
C ILE A 301 -13.32 -18.11 -20.54
N ALA A 302 -13.24 -19.44 -20.75
CA ALA A 302 -12.66 -20.04 -21.96
C ALA A 302 -13.31 -19.60 -23.28
N GLY A 303 -14.56 -19.17 -23.28
CA GLY A 303 -15.29 -18.73 -24.48
C GLY A 303 -15.46 -17.21 -24.60
N MET A 304 -14.82 -16.41 -23.74
CA MET A 304 -14.97 -14.95 -23.77
C MET A 304 -14.10 -14.32 -24.85
N GLU A 305 -14.69 -13.42 -25.64
CA GLU A 305 -13.96 -12.65 -26.63
C GLU A 305 -13.39 -11.38 -25.99
N ALA A 306 -12.09 -11.21 -26.02
CA ALA A 306 -11.42 -10.08 -25.36
C ALA A 306 -11.79 -8.71 -25.98
N GLU A 307 -12.23 -8.69 -27.26
CA GLU A 307 -12.71 -7.49 -27.94
C GLU A 307 -14.00 -6.92 -27.36
N ILE A 308 -14.87 -7.79 -26.83
CA ILE A 308 -16.16 -7.36 -26.24
C ILE A 308 -15.95 -6.61 -24.93
N ILE A 309 -14.82 -6.84 -24.26
CA ILE A 309 -14.50 -6.19 -23.00
C ILE A 309 -14.08 -4.74 -23.26
N ALA A 310 -14.97 -3.79 -22.96
CA ALA A 310 -14.72 -2.37 -23.20
C ALA A 310 -13.63 -1.77 -22.30
N GLU A 311 -13.48 -2.28 -21.07
CA GLU A 311 -12.57 -1.73 -20.05
C GLU A 311 -11.14 -2.26 -20.22
N PRO A 312 -10.13 -1.37 -20.43
CA PRO A 312 -8.76 -1.81 -20.74
C PRO A 312 -8.14 -2.71 -19.68
N ALA A 313 -8.29 -2.37 -18.39
CA ALA A 313 -7.74 -3.16 -17.29
C ALA A 313 -8.30 -4.60 -17.24
N ALA A 314 -9.59 -4.74 -17.52
CA ALA A 314 -10.26 -6.04 -17.59
C ALA A 314 -9.83 -6.83 -18.83
N ARG A 315 -9.68 -6.14 -19.98
CA ARG A 315 -9.17 -6.72 -21.21
C ARG A 315 -7.75 -7.24 -21.01
N ALA A 316 -6.87 -6.45 -20.40
CA ALA A 316 -5.53 -6.87 -20.02
C ALA A 316 -5.53 -8.07 -19.06
N ALA A 317 -6.47 -8.10 -18.09
CA ALA A 317 -6.61 -9.25 -17.18
C ALA A 317 -7.01 -10.53 -17.92
N LEU A 318 -7.96 -10.45 -18.85
CA LEU A 318 -8.37 -11.60 -19.67
C LEU A 318 -7.24 -12.08 -20.60
N VAL A 319 -6.54 -11.15 -21.25
CA VAL A 319 -5.36 -11.44 -22.08
C VAL A 319 -4.27 -12.12 -21.24
N TRP A 320 -4.05 -11.66 -20.02
CA TRP A 320 -3.11 -12.31 -19.09
C TRP A 320 -3.51 -13.75 -18.79
N LEU A 321 -4.81 -14.00 -18.51
CA LEU A 321 -5.33 -15.34 -18.24
C LEU A 321 -5.12 -16.28 -19.46
N TYR A 322 -5.41 -15.80 -20.66
CA TYR A 322 -5.14 -16.57 -21.90
C TYR A 322 -3.66 -16.86 -22.11
N GLY A 323 -2.77 -15.91 -21.82
CA GLY A 323 -1.33 -16.13 -21.88
C GLY A 323 -0.84 -17.16 -20.85
N GLU A 324 -1.30 -17.05 -19.60
CA GLU A 324 -0.86 -17.90 -18.51
C GLU A 324 -1.40 -19.34 -18.63
N PHE A 325 -2.65 -19.51 -19.07
CA PHE A 325 -3.34 -20.80 -19.14
C PHE A 325 -3.62 -21.29 -20.57
N GLY A 326 -2.87 -20.78 -21.54
CA GLY A 326 -3.08 -21.11 -22.96
C GLY A 326 -2.84 -22.57 -23.37
N ASP A 327 -2.32 -23.41 -22.50
CA ASP A 327 -2.26 -24.87 -22.64
C ASP A 327 -3.58 -25.54 -22.23
N ALA A 328 -4.29 -24.97 -21.26
CA ALA A 328 -5.58 -25.47 -20.79
C ALA A 328 -6.78 -24.90 -21.58
N ILE A 329 -6.61 -23.75 -22.26
CA ILE A 329 -7.64 -23.10 -23.08
C ILE A 329 -7.33 -23.30 -24.57
N PRO A 330 -8.02 -24.20 -25.28
CA PRO A 330 -7.76 -24.45 -26.71
C PRO A 330 -7.94 -23.22 -27.59
N GLU A 331 -8.87 -22.37 -27.26
CA GLU A 331 -9.25 -21.17 -28.00
C GLU A 331 -8.33 -19.96 -27.73
N ALA A 332 -7.43 -20.02 -26.73
CA ALA A 332 -6.62 -18.89 -26.29
C ALA A 332 -5.82 -18.18 -27.42
N PRO A 333 -5.13 -18.88 -28.35
CA PRO A 333 -4.44 -18.21 -29.44
C PRO A 333 -5.38 -17.41 -30.35
N TYR A 334 -6.58 -17.97 -30.63
CA TYR A 334 -7.56 -17.37 -31.52
C TYR A 334 -8.31 -16.22 -30.84
N ALA A 335 -8.52 -16.30 -29.53
CA ALA A 335 -9.18 -15.25 -28.76
C ALA A 335 -8.37 -13.94 -28.67
N ILE A 336 -7.04 -14.03 -28.81
CA ILE A 336 -6.18 -12.83 -28.83
C ILE A 336 -5.66 -12.47 -30.23
N GLU A 337 -5.95 -13.29 -31.26
CA GLU A 337 -5.47 -13.08 -32.63
C GLU A 337 -5.93 -11.74 -33.19
N SER A 338 -7.20 -11.42 -33.04
CA SER A 338 -7.79 -10.17 -33.51
C SER A 338 -7.15 -8.95 -32.85
N LEU A 339 -6.93 -8.99 -31.52
CA LEU A 339 -6.25 -7.92 -30.79
C LEU A 339 -4.77 -7.78 -31.19
N LEU A 340 -4.09 -8.89 -31.51
CA LEU A 340 -2.72 -8.86 -31.98
C LEU A 340 -2.62 -8.31 -33.42
N LEU A 341 -3.62 -8.56 -34.25
CA LEU A 341 -3.72 -7.99 -35.62
C LEU A 341 -4.04 -6.49 -35.57
N ALA A 342 -4.85 -6.06 -34.60
CA ALA A 342 -5.21 -4.65 -34.34
C ALA A 342 -4.28 -3.98 -33.32
N PHE A 343 -3.08 -4.50 -33.09
CA PHE A 343 -2.17 -4.03 -32.03
C PHE A 343 -1.87 -2.52 -32.08
N GLU A 344 -1.71 -1.97 -33.29
CA GLU A 344 -1.45 -0.52 -33.49
C GLU A 344 -2.68 0.35 -33.26
N GLU A 345 -3.89 -0.24 -33.33
CA GLU A 345 -5.18 0.45 -33.13
C GLU A 345 -5.60 0.47 -31.66
N GLU A 346 -4.98 -0.39 -30.82
CA GLU A 346 -5.27 -0.43 -29.39
C GLU A 346 -4.67 0.80 -28.67
N GLU A 347 -5.52 1.63 -28.10
CA GLU A 347 -5.11 2.87 -27.43
C GLU A 347 -4.47 2.62 -26.05
N ALA A 348 -4.93 1.57 -25.35
CA ALA A 348 -4.49 1.29 -23.99
C ALA A 348 -3.12 0.62 -23.96
N GLU A 349 -2.14 1.29 -23.39
CA GLU A 349 -0.77 0.79 -23.23
C GLU A 349 -0.69 -0.49 -22.40
N GLU A 350 -1.50 -0.61 -21.35
CA GLU A 350 -1.56 -1.80 -20.50
C GLU A 350 -2.00 -3.05 -21.26
N VAL A 351 -2.94 -2.91 -22.20
CA VAL A 351 -3.40 -4.00 -23.05
C VAL A 351 -2.29 -4.41 -24.02
N ARG A 352 -1.63 -3.45 -24.67
CA ARG A 352 -0.50 -3.72 -25.58
C ARG A 352 0.66 -4.40 -24.86
N LEU A 353 1.00 -3.97 -23.64
CA LEU A 353 2.02 -4.62 -22.82
C LEU A 353 1.67 -6.07 -22.51
N GLU A 354 0.41 -6.32 -22.15
CA GLU A 354 -0.02 -7.66 -21.80
C GLU A 354 -0.17 -8.56 -23.03
N LEU A 355 -0.59 -8.01 -24.20
CA LEU A 355 -0.61 -8.73 -25.46
C LEU A 355 0.77 -9.25 -25.86
N LEU A 356 1.83 -8.44 -25.74
CA LEU A 356 3.20 -8.87 -25.98
C LEU A 356 3.61 -10.01 -25.03
N THR A 357 3.25 -9.89 -23.76
CA THR A 357 3.57 -10.91 -22.75
C THR A 357 2.80 -12.20 -22.99
N ALA A 358 1.50 -12.11 -23.27
CA ALA A 358 0.64 -13.25 -23.56
C ALA A 358 1.07 -13.98 -24.83
N ALA A 359 1.37 -13.24 -25.91
CA ALA A 359 1.88 -13.80 -27.15
C ALA A 359 3.20 -14.56 -26.94
N MET A 360 4.11 -14.02 -26.13
CA MET A 360 5.36 -14.70 -25.76
C MET A 360 5.11 -15.99 -24.96
N LYS A 361 4.20 -15.98 -24.00
CA LYS A 361 3.84 -17.17 -23.20
C LYS A 361 3.20 -18.24 -24.08
N LEU A 362 2.24 -17.85 -24.91
CA LEU A 362 1.56 -18.75 -25.84
C LEU A 362 2.52 -19.34 -26.89
N PHE A 363 3.49 -18.55 -27.36
CA PHE A 363 4.51 -19.05 -28.29
C PHE A 363 5.32 -20.21 -27.68
N PHE A 364 5.66 -20.18 -26.42
CA PHE A 364 6.37 -21.28 -25.76
C PHE A 364 5.49 -22.50 -25.48
N LYS A 365 4.17 -22.31 -25.40
CA LYS A 365 3.19 -23.40 -25.19
C LYS A 365 2.70 -23.99 -26.51
N ARG A 366 2.42 -23.14 -27.52
CA ARG A 366 1.84 -23.50 -28.83
C ARG A 366 2.56 -22.80 -29.99
N PRO A 367 3.83 -23.14 -30.26
CA PRO A 367 4.66 -22.43 -31.23
C PRO A 367 4.04 -22.34 -32.65
N PRO A 368 3.43 -23.41 -33.21
CA PRO A 368 2.97 -23.38 -34.61
C PRO A 368 1.86 -22.34 -34.85
N GLU A 369 0.96 -22.15 -33.84
CA GLU A 369 -0.21 -21.30 -33.97
C GLU A 369 0.14 -19.81 -33.75
N VAL A 370 1.09 -19.52 -32.88
CA VAL A 370 1.35 -18.16 -32.39
C VAL A 370 2.55 -17.48 -33.03
N ARG A 371 3.41 -18.25 -33.74
CA ARG A 371 4.66 -17.73 -34.31
C ARG A 371 4.49 -16.50 -35.19
N ALA A 372 3.55 -16.54 -36.13
CA ALA A 372 3.30 -15.43 -37.06
C ALA A 372 2.75 -14.18 -36.31
N MET A 373 1.82 -14.39 -35.39
CA MET A 373 1.23 -13.34 -34.55
C MET A 373 2.27 -12.67 -33.66
N LEU A 374 3.13 -13.47 -33.01
CA LEU A 374 4.21 -12.93 -32.17
C LEU A 374 5.18 -12.09 -32.98
N GLY A 375 5.55 -12.56 -34.20
CA GLY A 375 6.43 -11.82 -35.09
C GLY A 375 5.86 -10.45 -35.46
N ALA A 376 4.58 -10.40 -35.82
CA ALA A 376 3.87 -9.15 -36.13
C ALA A 376 3.77 -8.22 -34.90
N ALA A 377 3.39 -8.75 -33.74
CA ALA A 377 3.27 -7.97 -32.52
C ALA A 377 4.61 -7.39 -32.05
N LEU A 378 5.70 -8.15 -32.12
CA LEU A 378 7.03 -7.63 -31.79
C LEU A 378 7.51 -6.58 -32.79
N ALA A 379 7.21 -6.73 -34.09
CA ALA A 379 7.55 -5.72 -35.10
C ALA A 379 6.80 -4.40 -34.86
N ALA A 380 5.50 -4.47 -34.59
CA ALA A 380 4.69 -3.30 -34.23
C ALA A 380 5.14 -2.67 -32.89
N GLY A 381 5.38 -3.50 -31.86
CA GLY A 381 5.81 -3.01 -30.56
C GLY A 381 7.17 -2.32 -30.53
N VAL A 382 8.13 -2.73 -31.38
CA VAL A 382 9.48 -2.08 -31.44
C VAL A 382 9.39 -0.64 -31.96
N VAL A 383 8.38 -0.29 -32.74
CA VAL A 383 8.16 1.06 -33.28
C VAL A 383 7.06 1.82 -32.54
N ASP A 384 6.51 1.26 -31.47
CA ASP A 384 5.43 1.86 -30.68
C ASP A 384 5.80 3.26 -30.15
N ALA A 385 4.85 4.15 -30.08
CA ALA A 385 5.03 5.50 -29.55
C ALA A 385 5.31 5.47 -28.04
N ASN A 386 4.68 4.53 -27.29
CA ASN A 386 4.87 4.39 -25.85
C ASN A 386 6.23 3.73 -25.55
N PRO A 387 7.07 4.34 -24.69
CA PRO A 387 8.41 3.83 -24.37
C PRO A 387 8.36 2.47 -23.66
N ASP A 388 7.39 2.20 -22.79
CA ASP A 388 7.31 0.96 -22.02
C ASP A 388 6.96 -0.24 -22.93
N VAL A 389 6.04 -0.03 -23.88
CA VAL A 389 5.68 -1.03 -24.89
C VAL A 389 6.88 -1.33 -25.79
N ARG A 390 7.57 -0.27 -26.29
CA ARG A 390 8.74 -0.40 -27.13
C ARG A 390 9.89 -1.12 -26.42
N ASP A 391 10.18 -0.77 -25.18
CA ASP A 391 11.25 -1.39 -24.41
C ASP A 391 10.95 -2.87 -24.11
N ARG A 392 9.70 -3.19 -23.81
CA ARG A 392 9.24 -4.57 -23.62
C ARG A 392 9.40 -5.40 -24.89
N ALA A 393 8.96 -4.88 -26.04
CA ALA A 393 9.07 -5.54 -27.34
C ALA A 393 10.54 -5.77 -27.73
N MET A 394 11.39 -4.74 -27.58
CA MET A 394 12.84 -4.85 -27.83
C MET A 394 13.50 -5.87 -26.90
N MET A 395 13.15 -5.87 -25.61
CA MET A 395 13.68 -6.84 -24.66
C MET A 395 13.33 -8.27 -25.09
N TYR A 396 12.06 -8.53 -25.40
CA TYR A 396 11.60 -9.85 -25.82
C TYR A 396 12.27 -10.30 -27.12
N ALA A 397 12.36 -9.41 -28.11
CA ALA A 397 13.02 -9.71 -29.39
C ALA A 397 14.51 -10.05 -29.20
N ARG A 398 15.23 -9.31 -28.36
CA ARG A 398 16.66 -9.52 -28.07
C ARG A 398 16.92 -10.82 -27.31
N VAL A 399 16.12 -11.06 -26.23
CA VAL A 399 16.29 -12.29 -25.44
C VAL A 399 15.93 -13.51 -26.24
N LEU A 400 14.86 -13.46 -27.05
CA LEU A 400 14.47 -14.57 -27.92
C LEU A 400 15.55 -14.89 -29.01
N ARG A 401 16.20 -13.84 -29.52
CA ARG A 401 17.32 -13.99 -30.51
C ARG A 401 18.57 -14.55 -29.82
N ALA A 402 18.89 -14.11 -28.61
CA ALA A 402 20.10 -14.51 -27.91
C ALA A 402 20.04 -15.95 -27.39
N ASP A 403 18.98 -16.30 -26.68
CA ASP A 403 18.74 -17.61 -26.07
C ASP A 403 17.23 -17.85 -25.87
N PRO A 404 16.57 -18.62 -26.75
CA PRO A 404 15.16 -18.99 -26.59
C PRO A 404 14.88 -19.73 -25.26
N GLY A 405 15.84 -20.50 -24.77
CA GLY A 405 15.73 -21.17 -23.48
C GLY A 405 15.72 -20.17 -22.29
N ALA A 406 16.54 -19.13 -22.34
CA ALA A 406 16.51 -18.04 -21.38
C ALA A 406 15.18 -17.27 -21.48
N ALA A 407 14.72 -16.95 -22.71
CA ALA A 407 13.45 -16.29 -22.92
C ALA A 407 12.29 -17.10 -22.30
N ARG A 408 12.26 -18.42 -22.50
CA ARG A 408 11.26 -19.29 -21.89
C ARG A 408 11.32 -19.26 -20.36
N ARG A 409 12.51 -19.32 -19.76
CA ARG A 409 12.67 -19.26 -18.28
C ARG A 409 12.20 -17.92 -17.71
N VAL A 410 12.43 -16.81 -18.43
CA VAL A 410 12.04 -15.47 -17.98
C VAL A 410 10.52 -15.26 -18.10
N VAL A 411 9.93 -15.66 -19.24
CA VAL A 411 8.52 -15.32 -19.54
C VAL A 411 7.55 -16.40 -19.08
N ALA A 412 7.86 -17.66 -19.33
CA ALA A 412 7.01 -18.82 -19.09
C ALA A 412 7.58 -19.77 -18.02
N GLY A 413 8.54 -19.33 -17.21
CA GLY A 413 9.05 -20.10 -16.07
C GLY A 413 8.02 -20.23 -14.96
N ASP A 414 8.19 -21.24 -14.10
CA ASP A 414 7.36 -21.45 -12.92
C ASP A 414 7.40 -20.20 -12.04
N LYS A 415 6.23 -19.73 -11.65
CA LYS A 415 6.05 -18.56 -10.78
C LYS A 415 5.56 -19.00 -9.42
N GLU A 416 6.14 -18.41 -8.39
CA GLU A 416 5.62 -18.55 -7.04
C GLU A 416 4.24 -17.85 -6.94
N SER A 417 3.34 -18.41 -6.13
CA SER A 417 2.07 -17.75 -5.83
C SER A 417 2.33 -16.40 -5.16
N VAL A 418 1.54 -15.39 -5.50
CA VAL A 418 1.66 -14.07 -4.91
C VAL A 418 1.13 -14.12 -3.47
N ALA A 419 2.01 -14.03 -2.50
CA ALA A 419 1.62 -14.10 -1.09
C ALA A 419 0.86 -12.84 -0.62
N ASN A 420 1.30 -11.66 -1.09
CA ASN A 420 0.70 -10.38 -0.73
C ASN A 420 0.56 -9.49 -1.97
N PHE A 421 -0.62 -8.94 -2.17
CA PHE A 421 -0.89 -7.88 -3.15
C PHE A 421 -0.66 -6.50 -2.52
N SER A 422 0.42 -6.34 -1.74
CA SER A 422 0.78 -5.05 -1.16
C SER A 422 1.52 -4.22 -2.19
N ASP A 423 0.77 -3.38 -2.89
CA ASP A 423 1.33 -2.32 -3.72
C ASP A 423 2.05 -1.28 -2.85
N ASP A 424 3.00 -0.54 -3.45
CA ASP A 424 3.60 0.63 -2.80
C ASP A 424 2.54 1.66 -2.38
N GLN A 425 1.40 1.70 -3.07
CA GLN A 425 0.23 2.48 -2.68
C GLN A 425 -0.39 2.02 -1.35
N ALA A 426 -0.42 0.72 -1.07
CA ALA A 426 -0.90 0.21 0.21
C ALA A 426 0.04 0.62 1.36
N ARG A 427 1.36 0.57 1.13
CA ARG A 427 2.37 1.03 2.12
C ARG A 427 2.36 2.54 2.35
N LEU A 428 2.10 3.32 1.30
CA LEU A 428 1.85 4.76 1.42
C LEU A 428 0.55 5.01 2.17
N GLY A 429 -0.49 4.20 1.90
CA GLY A 429 -1.76 4.22 2.59
C GLY A 429 -1.64 3.97 4.10
N GLU A 430 -0.82 2.99 4.52
CA GLU A 430 -0.55 2.73 5.95
C GLU A 430 0.10 3.92 6.65
N LYS A 431 1.13 4.52 6.03
CA LYS A 431 1.78 5.73 6.57
C LYS A 431 0.83 6.92 6.62
N HIS A 432 -0.03 7.07 5.61
CA HIS A 432 -1.04 8.11 5.59
C HIS A 432 -2.12 7.86 6.64
N ALA A 433 -2.55 6.62 6.84
CA ALA A 433 -3.55 6.25 7.85
C ALA A 433 -3.08 6.58 9.27
N GLU A 434 -1.81 6.35 9.60
CA GLU A 434 -1.23 6.72 10.90
C GLU A 434 -1.23 8.25 11.10
N ARG A 435 -0.81 9.00 10.10
CA ARG A 435 -0.83 10.47 10.14
C ARG A 435 -2.26 11.03 10.23
N ILE A 436 -3.21 10.45 9.47
CA ILE A 436 -4.63 10.84 9.55
C ILE A 436 -5.17 10.53 10.95
N PHE A 437 -4.74 9.44 11.58
CA PHE A 437 -5.14 9.11 12.96
C PHE A 437 -4.58 10.11 13.98
N GLU A 438 -3.34 10.59 13.81
CA GLU A 438 -2.80 11.69 14.63
C GLU A 438 -3.62 12.98 14.49
N GLU A 439 -4.14 13.23 13.29
CA GLU A 439 -5.02 14.35 12.92
C GLU A 439 -6.51 14.03 13.11
N PHE A 440 -6.85 13.08 14.01
CA PHE A 440 -8.24 12.71 14.29
C PHE A 440 -9.12 13.93 14.60
N ASN A 441 -10.37 13.92 14.12
CA ASN A 441 -11.34 15.03 14.23
C ASN A 441 -10.88 16.31 13.50
N THR A 442 -10.27 16.15 12.34
CA THR A 442 -9.94 17.25 11.42
C THR A 442 -10.42 16.93 9.99
N LEU A 443 -10.22 17.86 9.07
CA LEU A 443 -10.54 17.63 7.64
C LEU A 443 -9.73 16.50 7.00
N SER A 444 -8.58 16.15 7.56
CA SER A 444 -7.75 15.04 7.08
C SER A 444 -8.51 13.71 7.08
N VAL A 445 -9.36 13.46 8.08
CA VAL A 445 -10.20 12.26 8.12
C VAL A 445 -11.26 12.29 7.02
N LEU A 446 -11.88 13.44 6.77
CA LEU A 446 -12.93 13.59 5.75
C LEU A 446 -12.38 13.49 4.33
N TYR A 447 -11.20 14.06 4.07
CA TYR A 447 -10.52 13.98 2.79
C TYR A 447 -9.69 12.70 2.61
N ARG A 448 -9.50 11.93 3.68
CA ARG A 448 -8.68 10.71 3.70
C ARG A 448 -7.24 10.96 3.22
N LYS A 449 -6.71 12.16 3.55
CA LYS A 449 -5.36 12.61 3.21
C LYS A 449 -4.78 13.39 4.38
N PRO A 450 -3.49 13.23 4.71
CA PRO A 450 -2.83 14.07 5.70
C PRO A 450 -2.90 15.56 5.31
N SER A 451 -2.94 16.45 6.29
CA SER A 451 -3.15 17.89 6.07
C SER A 451 -2.08 18.54 5.18
N ASP A 452 -0.84 18.10 5.25
CA ASP A 452 0.27 18.61 4.42
C ASP A 452 0.11 18.35 2.92
N LEU A 453 -0.74 17.39 2.51
CA LEU A 453 -1.01 17.12 1.10
C LEU A 453 -2.08 18.05 0.48
N PHE A 454 -2.86 18.78 1.28
CA PHE A 454 -3.90 19.67 0.76
C PHE A 454 -3.90 21.07 1.38
N VAL A 455 -3.10 21.33 2.41
CA VAL A 455 -2.88 22.65 3.00
C VAL A 455 -1.51 23.14 2.54
N SER A 456 -1.48 24.12 1.63
CA SER A 456 -0.22 24.77 1.26
C SER A 456 0.24 25.72 2.37
N ASP A 457 1.53 25.71 2.69
CA ASP A 457 2.16 26.61 3.68
C ASP A 457 2.15 28.11 3.26
N ALA A 458 1.50 28.45 2.15
CA ALA A 458 1.41 29.82 1.63
C ALA A 458 0.73 30.81 2.60
N GLY A 459 0.06 30.33 3.67
CA GLY A 459 -0.58 31.16 4.69
C GLY A 459 0.25 31.43 5.94
N LYS A 460 1.38 30.75 6.15
CA LYS A 460 2.26 30.96 7.34
C LYS A 460 3.41 31.95 7.12
N GLY A 461 3.41 32.67 6.00
CA GLY A 461 4.44 33.64 5.65
C GLY A 461 4.20 35.02 6.19
N GLY A 462 4.23 35.18 7.51
CA GLY A 462 4.25 36.48 8.21
C GLY A 462 5.18 36.43 9.40
N ALA A 463 6.47 36.37 9.18
CA ALA A 463 7.63 36.89 9.88
C ALA A 463 8.81 35.93 9.92
N ALA A 464 9.90 36.42 9.35
CA ALA A 464 11.30 36.01 9.52
C ALA A 464 11.96 35.20 8.41
N GLY A 465 12.65 35.95 7.53
CA GLY A 465 14.07 35.80 7.25
C GLY A 465 14.57 34.64 6.39
N SER A 466 14.85 34.98 5.12
CA SER A 466 16.03 34.56 4.33
C SER A 466 16.33 33.08 4.10
N GLY A 467 16.16 32.70 2.83
CA GLY A 467 17.21 31.97 2.10
C GLY A 467 17.24 30.47 2.17
N ARG A 468 16.66 29.82 1.15
CA ARG A 468 17.43 28.89 0.30
C ARG A 468 16.56 28.14 -0.72
N SER A 469 16.95 28.39 -1.97
CA SER A 469 17.02 27.43 -3.08
C SER A 469 15.85 26.50 -3.38
N ALA A 470 15.11 26.90 -4.43
CA ALA A 470 14.24 26.03 -5.20
C ALA A 470 15.03 24.87 -5.82
N ALA A 471 14.62 23.65 -5.52
CA ALA A 471 14.90 22.50 -6.35
C ALA A 471 13.55 22.01 -6.89
N SER A 472 13.47 22.00 -8.21
CA SER A 472 12.36 21.59 -9.04
C SER A 472 11.86 20.19 -8.72
N ALA A 473 10.61 20.09 -8.31
CA ALA A 473 9.85 18.84 -8.38
C ALA A 473 8.72 19.06 -9.38
N SER A 474 8.73 18.27 -10.44
CA SER A 474 7.68 18.20 -11.45
C SER A 474 6.37 17.73 -10.81
N PRO A 475 5.21 18.22 -11.26
CA PRO A 475 3.94 17.77 -10.73
C PRO A 475 3.61 16.36 -11.26
N ALA A 476 3.38 15.44 -10.35
CA ALA A 476 2.72 14.17 -10.66
C ALA A 476 1.25 14.44 -10.98
N GLU A 477 0.84 14.02 -12.14
CA GLU A 477 -0.51 14.13 -12.65
C GLU A 477 -1.49 13.36 -11.76
N ASN A 478 -2.56 14.04 -11.37
CA ASN A 478 -3.70 13.47 -10.68
C ASN A 478 -4.63 12.84 -11.72
N ASP A 479 -4.65 11.54 -11.82
CA ASP A 479 -5.75 10.80 -12.44
C ASP A 479 -6.95 10.74 -11.49
N PHE A 480 -7.85 11.68 -11.65
CA PHE A 480 -9.24 11.60 -11.24
C PHE A 480 -10.11 12.02 -12.43
N ALA A 481 -10.22 11.14 -13.42
CA ALA A 481 -11.23 11.24 -14.47
C ALA A 481 -12.24 10.12 -14.29
N GLY A 482 -13.47 10.49 -14.00
CA GLY A 482 -14.54 9.53 -13.96
C GLY A 482 -15.86 10.13 -13.49
N ALA A 483 -16.69 10.52 -14.47
CA ALA A 483 -18.13 10.73 -14.41
C ALA A 483 -18.65 12.09 -13.94
N ALA A 484 -18.89 12.96 -14.93
CA ALA A 484 -20.03 13.86 -14.90
C ALA A 484 -20.60 13.99 -16.32
N ALA A 485 -21.70 13.33 -16.57
CA ALA A 485 -22.61 13.65 -17.67
C ALA A 485 -24.00 13.87 -17.07
N GLY A 486 -24.56 15.06 -17.30
CA GLY A 486 -25.97 15.32 -17.01
C GLY A 486 -26.30 16.71 -16.58
N GLY A 487 -26.41 17.62 -17.52
CA GLY A 487 -27.42 18.61 -17.84
C GLY A 487 -27.98 19.54 -16.77
N GLY A 488 -27.86 20.83 -16.99
CA GLY A 488 -28.66 21.86 -16.34
C GLY A 488 -28.09 23.25 -16.55
N ALA A 489 -28.44 23.87 -17.67
CA ALA A 489 -28.14 25.27 -17.96
C ALA A 489 -28.97 26.22 -17.11
N LEU A 490 -28.39 27.30 -16.62
CA LEU A 490 -28.97 28.62 -16.52
C LEU A 490 -27.88 29.72 -16.49
N PRO A 491 -28.21 30.97 -16.89
CA PRO A 491 -27.33 31.83 -17.64
C PRO A 491 -26.83 33.09 -16.90
N GLY A 492 -25.85 33.75 -17.50
CA GLY A 492 -25.67 35.19 -17.39
C GLY A 492 -24.49 35.67 -16.58
N ASP A 493 -23.54 36.23 -17.12
CA ASP A 493 -23.05 37.57 -17.46
C ASP A 493 -21.54 37.56 -17.59
N SER A 494 -21.04 37.72 -18.73
CA SER A 494 -20.60 38.91 -19.47
C SER A 494 -19.36 39.63 -18.92
N LEU A 495 -18.42 39.84 -19.87
CA LEU A 495 -17.32 40.85 -19.95
C LEU A 495 -15.98 40.39 -19.33
N ILE A 496 -14.90 40.34 -20.11
CA ILE A 496 -14.32 41.36 -21.01
C ILE A 496 -13.49 40.69 -22.10
N ASP A 497 -13.77 41.14 -23.32
CA ASP A 497 -13.05 41.07 -24.57
C ASP A 497 -11.83 42.01 -24.56
N LEU A 498 -10.71 41.62 -25.10
CA LEU A 498 -9.76 42.49 -25.79
C LEU A 498 -8.96 41.68 -26.80
N SER A 499 -9.44 41.88 -28.00
CA SER A 499 -8.96 41.77 -29.33
C SER A 499 -7.51 42.25 -29.62
N GLU A 500 -7.05 41.65 -30.73
CA GLU A 500 -6.27 42.21 -31.85
C GLU A 500 -4.75 42.07 -31.73
N ASP A 501 -3.97 41.62 -32.71
CA ASP A 501 -4.02 41.97 -34.12
C ASP A 501 -3.08 41.06 -34.94
N ASP A 502 -3.51 40.78 -36.14
CA ASP A 502 -2.87 40.64 -37.45
C ASP A 502 -1.41 40.17 -37.65
N GLY A 503 -1.29 39.30 -38.64
CA GLY A 503 -0.08 39.19 -39.43
C GLY A 503 0.01 37.99 -40.39
N ALA A 504 -0.51 38.19 -41.57
CA ALA A 504 -0.48 37.29 -42.71
C ALA A 504 0.94 36.92 -43.19
N ALA A 505 1.16 35.76 -43.76
CA ALA A 505 1.38 35.47 -45.16
C ALA A 505 2.15 34.16 -45.44
N ALA A 506 1.50 33.40 -46.29
CA ALA A 506 2.03 32.72 -47.48
C ALA A 506 3.13 31.62 -47.40
N GLY A 507 2.74 30.45 -47.79
CA GLY A 507 3.36 29.77 -48.92
C GLY A 507 4.40 28.69 -48.61
N GLY A 508 4.13 27.45 -49.03
CA GLY A 508 5.17 26.47 -49.28
C GLY A 508 4.76 25.04 -49.01
N ASP A 509 4.05 24.51 -49.96
CA ASP A 509 3.87 23.11 -50.27
C ASP A 509 5.19 22.33 -50.28
N SER A 510 5.30 21.25 -49.51
CA SER A 510 6.01 20.01 -49.89
C SER A 510 5.85 18.97 -48.79
N GLY A 511 5.00 18.00 -49.05
CA GLY A 511 4.93 16.76 -48.23
C GLY A 511 6.24 15.98 -48.31
N PRO A 512 6.64 15.35 -47.23
CA PRO A 512 7.60 14.28 -47.29
C PRO A 512 6.87 12.95 -47.45
N THR A 513 7.18 12.28 -48.54
CA THR A 513 6.96 10.88 -48.84
C THR A 513 7.34 9.98 -47.68
N ALA A 514 6.44 9.07 -47.38
CA ALA A 514 6.69 7.94 -46.49
C ALA A 514 7.92 7.14 -46.98
N THR A 515 9.03 7.31 -46.31
CA THR A 515 10.18 6.40 -46.42
C THR A 515 10.02 5.30 -45.38
N SER A 516 9.94 4.09 -45.87
CA SER A 516 9.76 2.84 -45.16
C SER A 516 10.61 2.73 -43.90
N SER A 517 9.96 2.51 -42.79
CA SER A 517 10.52 2.22 -41.44
C SER A 517 11.38 0.95 -41.36
N ALA A 518 11.62 0.25 -42.42
CA ALA A 518 12.48 -0.95 -42.50
C ALA A 518 13.99 -0.64 -42.32
N ALA A 519 14.44 0.58 -42.63
CA ALA A 519 15.84 0.96 -42.49
C ALA A 519 16.28 1.31 -41.06
N ALA A 520 15.34 1.71 -40.19
CA ALA A 520 15.65 2.07 -38.82
C ALA A 520 15.85 0.85 -37.89
N ILE A 521 15.36 -0.30 -38.28
CA ILE A 521 15.47 -1.54 -37.50
C ILE A 521 16.86 -2.18 -37.66
N ASP A 522 17.49 -2.04 -38.83
CA ASP A 522 18.81 -2.59 -39.11
C ASP A 522 19.96 -1.85 -38.40
N ASP A 523 19.78 -0.56 -38.13
CA ASP A 523 20.81 0.26 -37.45
C ASP A 523 20.79 0.10 -35.92
N LEU A 524 19.65 -0.30 -35.36
CA LEU A 524 19.48 -0.51 -33.90
C LEU A 524 19.89 -1.91 -33.43
N LEU A 525 20.02 -2.87 -34.37
CA LEU A 525 20.38 -4.25 -34.08
C LEU A 525 21.81 -4.61 -34.47
N GLY A 526 22.56 -3.66 -35.07
CA GLY A 526 23.93 -3.84 -35.52
C GLY A 526 24.94 -3.15 -34.61
N GLY A 527 25.41 -3.83 -33.58
CA GLY A 527 26.57 -3.44 -32.78
C GLY A 527 27.68 -4.45 -32.90
N ASP A 528 28.76 -4.00 -33.50
CA ASP A 528 30.12 -4.54 -33.48
C ASP A 528 30.40 -6.02 -33.82
N GLY A 529 31.05 -6.20 -34.94
CA GLY A 529 31.77 -7.45 -35.23
C GLY A 529 32.64 -7.36 -36.50
N MET A 530 33.92 -7.09 -36.33
CA MET A 530 34.95 -7.12 -37.38
C MET A 530 34.92 -8.40 -38.20
N GLY A 531 35.15 -8.24 -39.53
CA GLY A 531 35.80 -9.31 -40.30
C GLY A 531 35.36 -9.47 -41.75
N ARG A 532 36.04 -8.79 -42.67
CA ARG A 532 36.35 -9.04 -44.08
C ARG A 532 35.85 -10.34 -44.72
N GLY A 533 35.22 -10.19 -45.88
CA GLY A 533 35.32 -11.21 -46.98
C GLY A 533 34.14 -11.11 -47.94
N GLY A 534 34.42 -10.68 -49.17
CA GLY A 534 33.51 -10.29 -50.23
C GLY A 534 32.62 -11.36 -50.83
N GLY A 535 31.64 -10.90 -51.61
CA GLY A 535 30.92 -11.67 -52.62
C GLY A 535 29.42 -11.35 -52.62
N GLY A 536 28.99 -10.69 -53.70
CA GLY A 536 27.67 -10.12 -53.93
C GLY A 536 26.47 -11.03 -53.91
N GLY A 537 25.32 -10.39 -53.75
CA GLY A 537 24.02 -10.95 -54.13
C GLY A 537 22.89 -10.59 -53.19
N GLY A 538 22.00 -9.70 -53.65
CA GLY A 538 20.59 -9.70 -53.32
C GLY A 538 20.20 -9.50 -51.87
N GLY A 539 19.90 -8.25 -51.48
CA GLY A 539 19.27 -7.95 -50.20
C GLY A 539 17.85 -8.47 -50.14
N SER A 540 17.60 -9.50 -49.36
CA SER A 540 16.31 -9.81 -48.77
C SER A 540 16.39 -9.41 -47.32
N GLY A 541 15.61 -8.42 -46.95
CA GLY A 541 15.47 -8.04 -45.53
C GLY A 541 15.13 -9.28 -44.71
N ALA A 542 15.97 -9.59 -43.73
CA ALA A 542 15.72 -10.71 -42.82
C ALA A 542 14.41 -10.44 -42.11
N ASN A 543 13.38 -11.17 -42.46
CA ASN A 543 12.05 -11.09 -41.84
C ASN A 543 12.21 -11.52 -40.37
N LEU A 544 11.64 -10.75 -39.45
CA LEU A 544 11.62 -11.09 -38.01
C LEU A 544 11.10 -12.52 -37.76
N LEU A 545 10.30 -13.04 -38.71
CA LEU A 545 9.78 -14.41 -38.69
C LEU A 545 10.89 -15.49 -38.84
N ASP A 546 12.00 -15.18 -39.51
CA ASP A 546 13.12 -16.11 -39.63
C ASP A 546 13.88 -16.33 -38.31
N LEU A 547 13.68 -15.41 -37.35
CA LEU A 547 14.25 -15.53 -36.01
C LEU A 547 13.51 -16.55 -35.13
N LEU A 548 12.28 -16.88 -35.49
CA LEU A 548 11.45 -17.85 -34.76
C LEU A 548 11.65 -19.30 -35.19
N ASP A 549 12.48 -19.53 -36.24
CA ASP A 549 12.86 -20.88 -36.74
C ASP A 549 14.00 -21.51 -35.91
N VAL A 550 13.93 -21.39 -34.59
CA VAL A 550 14.85 -22.10 -33.70
C VAL A 550 14.28 -23.51 -33.48
N PRO A 551 15.01 -24.59 -33.75
CA PRO A 551 14.53 -25.91 -33.42
C PRO A 551 14.36 -26.02 -31.90
N MET A 552 13.13 -26.11 -31.45
CA MET A 552 12.79 -26.47 -30.09
C MET A 552 13.19 -27.94 -29.90
N SER A 553 14.41 -28.15 -29.46
CA SER A 553 14.81 -29.46 -28.98
C SER A 553 13.88 -29.85 -27.85
N ALA A 554 13.19 -30.98 -27.99
CA ALA A 554 12.42 -31.57 -26.91
C ALA A 554 13.36 -31.69 -25.69
N ALA A 555 13.19 -30.83 -24.72
CA ALA A 555 13.96 -30.88 -23.49
C ALA A 555 13.63 -32.20 -22.80
N ALA A 556 14.63 -33.03 -22.64
CA ALA A 556 14.58 -34.09 -21.65
C ALA A 556 14.15 -33.48 -20.31
N PRO A 557 13.39 -34.16 -19.43
CA PRO A 557 12.96 -33.60 -18.21
C PRO A 557 14.18 -33.08 -17.43
N SER A 558 14.31 -31.79 -17.34
CA SER A 558 15.40 -31.16 -16.59
C SER A 558 15.20 -31.54 -15.13
N ALA A 559 16.25 -32.06 -14.51
CA ALA A 559 16.31 -32.27 -13.09
C ALA A 559 15.80 -30.99 -12.42
N SER A 560 14.79 -31.12 -11.58
CA SER A 560 14.21 -30.04 -10.80
C SER A 560 15.32 -29.22 -10.13
N ALA A 561 15.28 -27.91 -10.27
CA ALA A 561 16.12 -27.02 -9.48
C ALA A 561 15.98 -27.40 -8.00
N PRO A 562 17.08 -27.41 -7.22
CA PRO A 562 17.00 -27.78 -5.83
C PRO A 562 15.96 -26.86 -5.13
N PRO A 563 15.07 -27.44 -4.30
CA PRO A 563 14.06 -26.67 -3.61
C PRO A 563 14.75 -25.57 -2.80
N ARG A 564 14.29 -24.33 -2.90
CA ARG A 564 14.78 -23.22 -2.07
C ARG A 564 14.51 -23.60 -0.61
N LEU A 565 15.58 -23.69 0.16
CA LEU A 565 15.49 -24.00 1.58
C LEU A 565 15.07 -22.74 2.34
N GLU A 566 13.89 -22.78 2.98
CA GLU A 566 13.46 -21.77 3.94
C GLU A 566 13.69 -22.26 5.36
N LEU A 567 14.37 -21.44 6.17
CA LEU A 567 14.62 -21.74 7.57
C LEU A 567 13.48 -21.19 8.45
N ALA A 568 13.17 -21.91 9.54
CA ALA A 568 12.21 -21.44 10.54
C ALA A 568 12.76 -20.20 11.27
N THR A 569 11.91 -19.21 11.48
CA THR A 569 12.29 -17.94 12.12
C THR A 569 12.64 -18.09 13.59
N HIS A 570 12.06 -19.07 14.28
CA HIS A 570 12.30 -19.33 15.73
C HIS A 570 12.39 -20.84 15.99
N PRO A 571 13.46 -21.51 15.52
CA PRO A 571 13.64 -22.91 15.89
C PRO A 571 13.90 -23.04 17.41
N VAL A 572 13.38 -24.09 18.02
CA VAL A 572 13.57 -24.35 19.46
C VAL A 572 14.30 -25.69 19.62
N MET A 573 15.44 -25.67 20.30
CA MET A 573 16.25 -26.86 20.63
C MET A 573 16.95 -26.66 21.95
N ASP A 574 17.06 -27.69 22.79
CA ASP A 574 17.85 -27.63 24.00
C ASP A 574 19.28 -28.14 23.78
N ALA A 575 20.18 -27.82 24.71
CA ALA A 575 21.61 -28.18 24.59
C ALA A 575 21.86 -29.70 24.66
N ALA A 576 21.01 -30.46 25.37
CA ALA A 576 21.15 -31.91 25.47
C ALA A 576 20.77 -32.61 24.15
N THR A 577 19.68 -32.14 23.53
CA THR A 577 19.25 -32.59 22.20
C THR A 577 20.29 -32.21 21.13
N PHE A 578 20.85 -31.02 21.18
CA PHE A 578 21.90 -30.61 20.25
C PHE A 578 23.12 -31.57 20.34
N GLN A 579 23.59 -31.87 21.53
CA GLN A 579 24.75 -32.78 21.72
C GLN A 579 24.45 -34.23 21.24
N GLN A 580 23.27 -34.72 21.47
CA GLN A 580 22.85 -36.05 20.98
C GLN A 580 22.83 -36.09 19.45
N LEU A 581 22.19 -35.12 18.82
CA LEU A 581 22.07 -35.04 17.38
C LEU A 581 23.40 -34.75 16.69
N TRP A 582 24.29 -33.97 17.33
CA TRP A 582 25.64 -33.73 16.82
C TRP A 582 26.47 -34.99 16.65
N GLY A 583 26.26 -36.00 17.52
CA GLY A 583 26.92 -37.31 17.43
C GLY A 583 26.34 -38.23 16.36
N VAL A 584 25.13 -37.98 15.91
CA VAL A 584 24.37 -38.87 15.01
C VAL A 584 24.33 -38.37 13.58
N TYR A 585 24.21 -37.03 13.37
CA TYR A 585 24.04 -36.48 12.06
C TYR A 585 25.32 -36.49 11.21
N PRO A 586 25.21 -36.85 9.91
CA PRO A 586 26.34 -36.80 8.99
C PRO A 586 26.72 -35.32 8.68
N PRO A 587 27.97 -35.08 8.30
CA PRO A 587 28.38 -33.77 7.80
C PRO A 587 27.69 -33.45 6.46
N THR A 588 27.43 -32.15 6.23
CA THR A 588 26.92 -31.66 4.95
C THR A 588 27.95 -31.83 3.84
N PRO A 589 27.58 -31.76 2.53
CA PRO A 589 28.49 -31.99 1.43
C PRO A 589 29.77 -31.15 1.46
N GLY A 590 29.67 -29.86 1.80
CA GLY A 590 30.81 -28.95 1.89
C GLY A 590 31.71 -29.22 3.10
N CYS A 591 31.21 -29.95 4.12
CA CYS A 591 31.94 -30.31 5.34
C CYS A 591 32.40 -31.78 5.35
N ALA A 592 32.18 -32.57 4.29
CA ALA A 592 32.52 -33.99 4.23
C ALA A 592 34.05 -34.25 4.26
N GLY A 593 34.87 -33.28 3.80
CA GLY A 593 36.33 -33.32 3.82
C GLY A 593 36.99 -32.60 5.00
N GLY A 594 36.20 -32.03 5.91
CA GLY A 594 36.67 -31.20 7.02
C GLY A 594 35.90 -29.88 7.14
N PRO A 595 36.26 -29.00 8.08
CA PRO A 595 35.62 -27.71 8.25
C PRO A 595 35.74 -26.84 6.99
N MET A 596 34.62 -26.27 6.51
CA MET A 596 34.66 -25.27 5.43
C MET A 596 35.09 -23.91 5.95
N THR A 597 35.76 -23.13 5.09
CA THR A 597 36.19 -21.76 5.43
C THR A 597 35.16 -20.76 4.87
N LEU A 598 34.56 -19.96 5.74
CA LEU A 598 33.69 -18.87 5.37
C LEU A 598 34.36 -17.51 5.58
N THR A 599 34.01 -16.53 4.76
CA THR A 599 34.50 -15.16 4.85
C THR A 599 33.51 -14.25 5.54
N LEU A 600 34.00 -13.28 6.31
CA LEU A 600 33.20 -12.25 6.99
C LEU A 600 33.31 -10.90 6.23
N GLY A 601 32.32 -10.03 6.43
CA GLY A 601 32.35 -8.67 5.89
C GLY A 601 33.54 -7.84 6.37
N ALA A 602 33.83 -6.73 5.68
CA ALA A 602 35.05 -5.94 5.88
C ALA A 602 35.18 -5.32 7.29
N GLY A 603 34.07 -5.00 7.95
CA GLY A 603 34.02 -4.40 9.29
C GLY A 603 34.05 -5.39 10.46
N ALA A 604 34.19 -6.71 10.21
CA ALA A 604 34.03 -7.74 11.23
C ALA A 604 35.02 -7.60 12.41
N ALA A 605 36.24 -7.10 12.18
CA ALA A 605 37.23 -6.88 13.25
C ALA A 605 36.73 -5.86 14.30
N ASN A 606 36.03 -4.84 13.86
CA ASN A 606 35.48 -3.79 14.73
C ASN A 606 34.10 -4.18 15.32
N ALA A 607 33.34 -5.01 14.63
CA ALA A 607 31.98 -5.42 15.00
C ALA A 607 31.99 -6.59 16.01
N LEU A 608 33.08 -7.33 16.16
CA LEU A 608 33.19 -8.52 17.00
C LEU A 608 34.14 -8.36 18.18
N PRO A 609 33.97 -7.35 19.08
CA PRO A 609 34.67 -7.33 20.36
C PRO A 609 34.22 -8.50 21.26
N THR A 610 32.96 -8.98 21.06
CA THR A 610 32.35 -10.09 21.77
C THR A 610 31.54 -10.96 20.80
N PRO A 611 31.10 -12.19 21.18
CA PRO A 611 30.35 -13.08 20.30
C PRO A 611 28.90 -12.62 19.97
N GLN A 612 28.28 -11.75 20.78
CA GLN A 612 26.87 -11.40 20.71
C GLN A 612 26.43 -10.78 19.37
N PRO A 613 27.18 -9.84 18.74
CA PRO A 613 26.74 -9.23 17.49
C PRO A 613 26.55 -10.23 16.34
N LEU A 614 27.46 -11.20 16.19
CA LEU A 614 27.34 -12.24 15.15
C LEU A 614 26.21 -13.20 15.47
N SER A 615 26.02 -13.56 16.74
CA SER A 615 24.92 -14.43 17.17
C SER A 615 23.55 -13.79 16.85
N ALA A 616 23.39 -12.49 17.13
CA ALA A 616 22.16 -11.76 16.80
C ALA A 616 21.92 -11.65 15.29
N HIS A 617 22.98 -11.40 14.52
CA HIS A 617 22.91 -11.28 13.06
C HIS A 617 22.48 -12.61 12.39
N LEU A 618 23.01 -13.73 12.85
CA LEU A 618 22.69 -15.06 12.33
C LEU A 618 21.29 -15.52 12.80
N ALA A 619 20.89 -15.19 14.04
CA ALA A 619 19.56 -15.48 14.54
C ALA A 619 18.46 -14.81 13.71
N ALA A 620 18.67 -13.57 13.26
CA ALA A 620 17.76 -12.87 12.36
C ALA A 620 17.61 -13.53 10.98
N ARG A 621 18.47 -14.50 10.63
CA ARG A 621 18.46 -15.27 9.38
C ARG A 621 18.09 -16.74 9.57
N GLY A 622 17.53 -17.10 10.71
CA GLY A 622 17.07 -18.46 11.00
C GLY A 622 18.11 -19.41 11.61
N PHE A 623 19.34 -18.94 11.90
CA PHE A 623 20.35 -19.72 12.61
C PHE A 623 20.38 -19.29 14.09
N ALA A 624 19.60 -19.94 14.92
CA ALA A 624 19.52 -19.63 16.33
C ALA A 624 20.82 -20.03 17.07
N ALA A 625 21.30 -19.16 17.97
CA ALA A 625 22.49 -19.45 18.75
C ALA A 625 22.16 -20.36 19.91
N MET A 626 22.85 -21.50 19.99
CA MET A 626 22.79 -22.42 21.13
C MET A 626 23.77 -21.97 22.22
N ALA A 627 24.99 -21.68 21.84
CA ALA A 627 26.04 -21.19 22.71
C ALA A 627 27.05 -20.37 21.93
N SER A 628 27.61 -19.35 22.56
CA SER A 628 28.70 -18.58 22.02
C SER A 628 29.69 -18.18 23.12
N GLY A 629 30.96 -18.13 22.80
CA GLY A 629 32.00 -17.82 23.78
C GLY A 629 33.33 -17.51 23.13
N GLY A 630 34.37 -17.34 23.98
CA GLY A 630 35.72 -17.02 23.56
C GLY A 630 36.00 -15.52 23.54
N ALA A 631 37.25 -15.18 23.30
CA ALA A 631 37.74 -13.83 23.11
C ALA A 631 38.58 -13.77 21.84
N PRO A 632 38.64 -12.62 21.12
CA PRO A 632 39.51 -12.50 19.97
C PRO A 632 40.94 -12.96 20.27
N PRO A 633 41.63 -13.69 19.36
CA PRO A 633 41.26 -13.85 17.94
C PRO A 633 40.36 -15.04 17.61
N ALA A 634 39.96 -15.88 18.55
CA ALA A 634 39.17 -17.09 18.26
C ALA A 634 37.84 -17.12 19.04
N LEU A 635 36.76 -16.73 18.37
CA LEU A 635 35.40 -16.82 18.89
C LEU A 635 34.77 -18.14 18.47
N LYS A 636 34.13 -18.87 19.41
CA LYS A 636 33.42 -20.13 19.16
C LYS A 636 31.92 -19.93 19.23
N PHE A 637 31.21 -20.55 18.29
CA PHE A 637 29.76 -20.48 18.19
C PHE A 637 29.19 -21.86 17.90
N PHE A 638 28.00 -22.12 18.47
CA PHE A 638 27.16 -23.24 18.13
C PHE A 638 25.79 -22.69 17.74
N PHE A 639 25.37 -22.99 16.51
CA PHE A 639 24.06 -22.60 16.00
C PHE A 639 23.27 -23.81 15.59
N TYR A 640 21.97 -23.64 15.51
CA TYR A 640 21.07 -24.62 14.92
C TYR A 640 20.00 -23.89 14.09
N ALA A 641 19.52 -24.60 13.07
CA ALA A 641 18.43 -24.13 12.22
C ALA A 641 17.54 -25.33 11.90
N ALA A 642 16.26 -25.07 11.62
CA ALA A 642 15.32 -26.08 11.16
C ALA A 642 14.69 -25.59 9.85
N ALA A 643 14.44 -26.51 8.92
CA ALA A 643 13.69 -26.19 7.72
C ALA A 643 12.22 -25.89 8.10
N ARG A 644 11.62 -24.87 7.47
CA ARG A 644 10.25 -24.42 7.74
C ARG A 644 9.20 -25.51 7.51
N ASP A 645 9.48 -26.42 6.57
CA ASP A 645 8.63 -27.56 6.25
C ASP A 645 8.81 -28.77 7.19
N GLY A 646 9.62 -28.62 8.24
CA GLY A 646 9.93 -29.68 9.22
C GLY A 646 10.79 -30.84 8.66
N ARG A 647 11.35 -30.70 7.45
CA ARG A 647 12.14 -31.75 6.78
C ARG A 647 13.62 -31.41 6.75
N GLY A 648 14.24 -31.25 7.91
CA GLY A 648 15.68 -31.07 8.06
C GLY A 648 16.05 -30.17 9.22
N THR A 649 17.03 -30.64 10.00
CA THR A 649 17.65 -29.91 11.09
C THR A 649 19.13 -29.71 10.76
N PHE A 650 19.63 -28.52 10.95
CA PHE A 650 21.01 -28.15 10.66
C PHE A 650 21.71 -27.72 11.95
N LEU A 651 22.82 -28.38 12.25
CA LEU A 651 23.66 -28.11 13.41
C LEU A 651 24.98 -27.52 12.93
N VAL A 652 25.44 -26.43 13.53
CA VAL A 652 26.61 -25.70 13.10
C VAL A 652 27.56 -25.46 14.26
N GLU A 653 28.84 -25.81 14.09
CA GLU A 653 29.93 -25.37 14.92
C GLU A 653 30.82 -24.43 14.10
N ALA A 654 31.06 -23.23 14.59
CA ALA A 654 31.90 -22.24 13.92
C ALA A 654 32.98 -21.69 14.85
N THR A 655 34.23 -21.66 14.37
CA THR A 655 35.35 -20.95 15.03
C THR A 655 35.74 -19.78 14.15
N VAL A 656 35.48 -18.56 14.63
CA VAL A 656 35.60 -17.33 13.88
C VAL A 656 36.81 -16.53 14.33
N ASN A 657 37.65 -16.08 13.38
CA ASN A 657 38.70 -15.13 13.60
C ASN A 657 38.33 -13.77 12.96
N PRO A 658 37.90 -12.77 13.75
CA PRO A 658 37.49 -11.47 13.23
C PRO A 658 38.64 -10.71 12.53
N ALA A 659 39.87 -10.83 13.02
CA ALA A 659 41.05 -10.16 12.47
C ALA A 659 41.43 -10.72 11.08
N ALA A 660 41.32 -12.05 10.91
CA ALA A 660 41.51 -12.72 9.63
C ALA A 660 40.28 -12.69 8.70
N ARG A 661 39.17 -12.16 9.19
CA ARG A 661 37.86 -12.15 8.49
C ARG A 661 37.43 -13.53 7.96
N SER A 662 37.75 -14.57 8.71
CA SER A 662 37.51 -15.96 8.33
C SER A 662 36.89 -16.76 9.47
N GLY A 663 36.08 -17.74 9.13
CA GLY A 663 35.52 -18.70 10.07
C GLY A 663 35.66 -20.12 9.55
N ALA A 664 36.17 -21.03 10.39
CA ALA A 664 36.15 -22.47 10.14
C ALA A 664 34.82 -23.03 10.66
N VAL A 665 34.02 -23.61 9.76
CA VAL A 665 32.64 -24.04 10.05
C VAL A 665 32.47 -25.50 9.74
N THR A 666 31.87 -26.26 10.66
CA THR A 666 31.40 -27.62 10.47
C THR A 666 29.89 -27.63 10.59
N MET A 667 29.21 -28.11 9.57
CA MET A 667 27.74 -28.26 9.55
C MET A 667 27.37 -29.74 9.43
N LYS A 668 26.34 -30.14 10.18
CA LYS A 668 25.77 -31.50 10.16
C LYS A 668 24.25 -31.40 10.01
N THR A 669 23.64 -32.41 9.34
CA THR A 669 22.20 -32.38 9.07
C THR A 669 21.65 -33.80 8.92
N ASP A 670 20.34 -33.93 9.19
CA ASP A 670 19.51 -35.10 8.84
C ASP A 670 18.79 -34.94 7.49
N ALA A 671 18.91 -33.74 6.87
CA ALA A 671 18.33 -33.46 5.56
C ALA A 671 19.09 -34.14 4.42
N ASP A 672 18.45 -34.21 3.25
CA ASP A 672 19.11 -34.69 2.04
C ASP A 672 20.33 -33.81 1.63
N PRO A 673 21.27 -34.34 0.83
CA PRO A 673 22.48 -33.61 0.47
C PRO A 673 22.22 -32.27 -0.26
N ALA A 674 21.14 -32.16 -1.04
CA ALA A 674 20.80 -30.94 -1.76
C ALA A 674 20.37 -29.83 -0.80
N ARG A 675 19.60 -30.16 0.22
CA ARG A 675 19.20 -29.22 1.29
C ARG A 675 20.38 -28.87 2.20
N GLY A 676 21.27 -29.83 2.46
CA GLY A 676 22.53 -29.56 3.16
C GLY A 676 23.36 -28.50 2.44
N ALA A 677 23.58 -28.63 1.13
CA ALA A 677 24.30 -27.66 0.31
C ALA A 677 23.58 -26.29 0.26
N ALA A 678 22.23 -26.27 0.22
CA ALA A 678 21.47 -25.04 0.28
C ALA A 678 21.66 -24.31 1.62
N ALA A 679 21.66 -25.04 2.76
CA ALA A 679 21.88 -24.47 4.08
C ALA A 679 23.33 -23.91 4.22
N GLU A 680 24.33 -24.59 3.67
CA GLU A 680 25.72 -24.09 3.60
C GLU A 680 25.78 -22.76 2.83
N SER A 681 25.08 -22.65 1.70
CA SER A 681 25.05 -21.42 0.89
C SER A 681 24.38 -20.26 1.65
N LEU A 682 23.28 -20.53 2.37
CA LEU A 682 22.62 -19.53 3.20
C LEU A 682 23.51 -19.06 4.36
N LEU A 683 24.22 -20.00 5.01
CA LEU A 683 25.13 -19.67 6.09
C LEU A 683 26.32 -18.83 5.58
N ALA A 684 26.90 -19.21 4.43
CA ALA A 684 28.00 -18.48 3.80
C ALA A 684 27.59 -17.04 3.43
N ALA A 685 26.39 -16.87 2.85
CA ALA A 685 25.83 -15.56 2.56
C ALA A 685 25.61 -14.74 3.85
N ALA A 686 25.13 -15.35 4.92
CA ALA A 686 24.93 -14.69 6.20
C ALA A 686 26.26 -14.22 6.83
N PHE A 687 27.31 -15.01 6.73
CA PHE A 687 28.65 -14.62 7.20
C PHE A 687 29.24 -13.48 6.38
N SER A 688 29.13 -13.51 5.06
CA SER A 688 29.65 -12.46 4.17
C SER A 688 28.95 -11.10 4.36
N LEU A 689 27.64 -11.13 4.69
CA LEU A 689 26.85 -9.94 4.98
C LEU A 689 27.03 -9.37 6.39
N PHE A 690 27.75 -10.06 7.27
CA PHE A 690 28.01 -9.55 8.61
C PHE A 690 29.06 -8.44 8.57
N ALA A 691 28.68 -7.24 8.99
CA ALA A 691 29.53 -6.05 9.00
C ALA A 691 30.18 -5.76 7.61
N ALA A 692 29.39 -5.99 6.54
CA ALA A 692 29.77 -5.70 5.16
C ALA A 692 29.90 -4.20 4.89
#